data_8445dc23696c7c68e48beb5a997a01dc
#
_entry.id   8445dc23696c7c68e48beb5a997a01dc
#
_cell.length_a   1.000
_cell.length_b   1.000
_cell.length_c   1.000
_cell.angle_alpha   90.00
_cell.angle_beta   90.00
_cell.angle_gamma   90.00
#
_symmetry.space_group_name_H-M   'P 1'
#
loop_
_entity.id
_entity.type
_entity.pdbx_description
1 polymer ?
#
loop_
_entity_poly.entity_id
_entity_poly.type
_entity_poly.pdbx_seq_one_letter_code
_entity_poly.pdbx_strand_id
1 'polypeptide(L)'
;MAKVLGLDLGTNSLGWALVDESENEYTLIDKGVDIFQEGVARDKNNEKPAVQDRTSARALRRHYFRRRLRKIELLKILIRYDLCPPLPEELLTAWQKEKRYPQDNEFLRWQRTDDNGDRNPYHDRYVALSERLDLGNRTQRWLLGRALYHLAQRRGFLSNRKEAGNEKEDGTVKECIKNLSAEIAAAGCRYLGEYFYGLYQHKERIRDKYTSRNEHYLAEFNAICDRQQLPDEWRKALHRAIFFQRDLKSQKGSVGRCTFEPTKSRCPVSHPRFEEFRMLSFVNNIRITGPGDNAPRPLTQEEFETIRSLFFRKSKPYFDFEEIARRIAGKGKYACKEERTEAPYRFNFARTATVSGCPVTASLQAIFGDDWITEIRSLYLLGAGKNEDQMLNDVWHALFSFNDEGRLRSWACEKLQLTDEQAKAFAAIKLPQDYAALSLNAIGKILVYLRCGYRYDEAVFLANLRAALPKEVYADESRRHEIEQDIVSLLLDYKRNPYNKFDSKEHRIADYFSDHGLDASRLMRLYHPSKIETYPDAQPKANGILQLGSPRTATIRNPMAMRALFRLRNLINTLLREGRIDRDTKIRIEFARGLNDANRRKAIEQYQREREVENRKYAEEIHSQYAAETGREIKPSDDEVLKYRLWEEQQHVCPYTGRQIRISDFVGSAPDFDIEHTLPQARGGDDSQMNKTLCENRFNRETKRAKLPAELSNHVEIMERIESFGWREKMESLQKQIEAQVRRSKSAAIKSEKDDAIQRRHYLQMQLDYWRGKYERFTMAEIPEGFSNRQGVDIGIIGKYARLYLKTVFDRIYTVKGSTTAAFRKMWGLQEEYARKERTNHVHHCIDAITIACIGRREY
;
A
#
# COMPACT_ATOMS: atom_id res chain seq x y z
N MET A 1 -21.24 -32.96 26.13
CA MET A 1 -20.01 -32.22 26.53
C MET A 1 -19.50 -31.48 25.31
N ALA A 2 -19.22 -30.22 25.41
CA ALA A 2 -18.77 -29.40 24.29
C ALA A 2 -17.33 -28.93 24.51
N LYS A 3 -16.42 -29.26 23.59
CA LYS A 3 -15.04 -28.78 23.69
C LYS A 3 -14.95 -27.29 23.42
N VAL A 4 -14.16 -26.58 24.23
CA VAL A 4 -13.88 -25.15 24.10
C VAL A 4 -12.39 -24.92 24.08
N LEU A 5 -11.91 -24.23 23.05
CA LEU A 5 -10.51 -23.79 22.93
C LEU A 5 -10.41 -22.28 23.17
N GLY A 6 -9.77 -21.91 24.29
CA GLY A 6 -9.43 -20.53 24.61
C GLY A 6 -8.07 -20.12 24.03
N LEU A 7 -7.98 -18.94 23.45
CA LEU A 7 -6.78 -18.42 22.78
C LEU A 7 -6.46 -16.99 23.27
N ASP A 8 -5.27 -16.83 23.83
CA ASP A 8 -4.63 -15.53 24.10
C ASP A 8 -3.56 -15.25 23.02
N LEU A 9 -3.83 -14.26 22.15
CA LEU A 9 -3.02 -13.97 20.97
C LEU A 9 -2.16 -12.74 21.16
N GLY A 10 -0.88 -12.94 21.43
CA GLY A 10 0.13 -11.88 21.51
C GLY A 10 0.95 -11.68 20.22
N THR A 11 1.86 -10.70 20.26
CA THR A 11 2.82 -10.40 19.16
C THR A 11 3.99 -11.36 19.12
N ASN A 12 4.32 -11.99 20.24
CA ASN A 12 5.43 -12.93 20.45
C ASN A 12 5.05 -14.19 21.23
N SER A 13 3.79 -14.32 21.60
CA SER A 13 3.26 -15.44 22.40
C SER A 13 1.87 -15.82 21.93
N LEU A 14 1.51 -17.07 22.09
CA LEU A 14 0.20 -17.64 21.87
C LEU A 14 -0.12 -18.60 23.01
N GLY A 15 -0.96 -18.15 23.96
CA GLY A 15 -1.50 -18.99 25.01
C GLY A 15 -2.74 -19.72 24.52
N TRP A 16 -2.89 -20.98 24.91
CA TRP A 16 -4.05 -21.79 24.57
C TRP A 16 -4.46 -22.74 25.72
N ALA A 17 -5.75 -22.99 25.83
CA ALA A 17 -6.30 -23.95 26.75
C ALA A 17 -7.51 -24.65 26.14
N LEU A 18 -7.55 -25.98 26.22
CA LEU A 18 -8.67 -26.82 25.82
C LEU A 18 -9.41 -27.29 27.05
N VAL A 19 -10.68 -26.96 27.13
CA VAL A 19 -11.57 -27.37 28.23
C VAL A 19 -12.78 -28.12 27.71
N ASP A 20 -13.34 -29.01 28.52
CA ASP A 20 -14.64 -29.62 28.29
C ASP A 20 -15.71 -28.82 29.07
N GLU A 21 -16.73 -28.34 28.34
CA GLU A 21 -17.83 -27.56 28.90
C GLU A 21 -19.03 -28.49 29.11
N SER A 22 -19.39 -28.78 30.36
CA SER A 22 -20.66 -29.36 30.78
C SER A 22 -21.64 -28.28 31.26
N GLU A 23 -22.85 -28.65 31.66
CA GLU A 23 -23.88 -27.68 32.06
C GLU A 23 -23.45 -26.78 33.24
N ASN A 24 -22.63 -27.26 34.14
CA ASN A 24 -22.23 -26.55 35.38
C ASN A 24 -20.73 -26.59 35.69
N GLU A 25 -19.91 -27.26 34.86
CA GLU A 25 -18.48 -27.43 35.11
C GLU A 25 -17.62 -27.26 33.88
N TYR A 26 -16.41 -26.74 34.09
CA TYR A 26 -15.35 -26.69 33.12
C TYR A 26 -14.20 -27.60 33.53
N THR A 27 -13.92 -28.63 32.78
CA THR A 27 -12.78 -29.52 33.04
C THR A 27 -11.64 -29.21 32.08
N LEU A 28 -10.47 -28.87 32.63
CA LEU A 28 -9.28 -28.61 31.84
C LEU A 28 -8.73 -29.90 31.23
N ILE A 29 -8.72 -29.99 29.89
CA ILE A 29 -8.18 -31.17 29.16
C ILE A 29 -6.68 -30.97 28.93
N ASP A 30 -6.29 -29.79 28.40
CA ASP A 30 -4.88 -29.49 28.12
C ASP A 30 -4.67 -27.97 27.94
N LYS A 31 -3.41 -27.56 28.06
CA LYS A 31 -3.01 -26.14 27.96
C LYS A 31 -1.57 -25.99 27.49
N GLY A 32 -1.23 -24.82 27.01
CA GLY A 32 0.14 -24.52 26.63
C GLY A 32 0.37 -23.08 26.20
N VAL A 33 1.63 -22.77 25.99
CA VAL A 33 2.08 -21.47 25.45
C VAL A 33 3.10 -21.73 24.36
N ASP A 34 2.89 -21.16 23.17
CA ASP A 34 3.88 -21.11 22.09
C ASP A 34 4.54 -19.72 22.09
N ILE A 35 5.85 -19.69 22.36
CA ILE A 35 6.66 -18.46 22.37
C ILE A 35 7.46 -18.40 21.09
N PHE A 36 7.47 -17.23 20.45
CA PHE A 36 8.14 -17.03 19.18
C PHE A 36 8.74 -15.63 19.07
N GLN A 37 9.78 -15.52 18.24
CA GLN A 37 10.36 -14.22 17.93
C GLN A 37 9.36 -13.35 17.16
N GLU A 38 9.31 -12.08 17.49
CA GLU A 38 8.53 -11.09 16.76
C GLU A 38 8.83 -11.09 15.25
N GLY A 39 7.85 -10.68 14.46
CA GLY A 39 8.00 -10.59 12.99
C GLY A 39 8.86 -9.43 12.53
N VAL A 40 9.29 -8.56 13.45
CA VAL A 40 10.13 -7.37 13.20
C VAL A 40 11.47 -7.51 13.90
N ALA A 41 12.50 -6.90 13.32
CA ALA A 41 13.78 -6.64 13.93
C ALA A 41 13.85 -5.16 14.30
N ARG A 42 14.32 -4.85 15.48
CA ARG A 42 14.52 -3.47 15.96
C ARG A 42 16.01 -3.11 15.84
N ASP A 43 16.30 -2.05 15.11
CA ASP A 43 17.63 -1.49 14.98
C ASP A 43 17.60 -0.03 15.43
N LYS A 44 18.14 0.23 16.60
CA LYS A 44 18.20 1.52 17.31
C LYS A 44 16.87 2.27 17.42
N ASN A 45 16.03 2.43 16.45
CA ASN A 45 14.72 3.09 16.53
C ASN A 45 13.82 2.75 15.33
N ASN A 46 14.34 1.97 14.37
CA ASN A 46 13.58 1.59 13.20
C ASN A 46 13.13 0.14 13.31
N GLU A 47 11.82 -0.08 13.34
CA GLU A 47 11.27 -1.41 13.19
C GLU A 47 11.22 -1.78 11.72
N LYS A 48 11.92 -2.85 11.35
CA LYS A 48 11.88 -3.42 10.00
C LYS A 48 11.46 -4.88 10.04
N PRO A 49 10.78 -5.38 9.00
CA PRO A 49 10.47 -6.81 8.92
C PRO A 49 11.74 -7.64 9.06
N ALA A 50 11.77 -8.63 9.95
CA ALA A 50 12.94 -9.49 10.17
C ALA A 50 13.44 -10.20 8.89
N VAL A 51 12.57 -10.30 7.87
CA VAL A 51 12.90 -10.87 6.55
C VAL A 51 13.64 -9.86 5.67
N GLN A 52 13.57 -8.55 5.95
CA GLN A 52 14.11 -7.50 5.08
C GLN A 52 15.62 -7.60 4.91
N ASP A 53 16.38 -7.78 5.98
CA ASP A 53 17.84 -7.89 5.91
C ASP A 53 18.28 -9.10 5.09
N ARG A 54 17.64 -10.26 5.27
CA ARG A 54 17.90 -11.45 4.45
C ARG A 54 17.57 -11.23 2.99
N THR A 55 16.49 -10.51 2.71
CA THR A 55 16.08 -10.19 1.34
C THR A 55 17.04 -9.20 0.70
N SER A 56 17.47 -8.16 1.42
CA SER A 56 18.46 -7.18 0.97
C SER A 56 19.82 -7.83 0.75
N ALA A 57 20.31 -8.65 1.70
CA ALA A 57 21.56 -9.38 1.54
C ALA A 57 21.51 -10.37 0.36
N ARG A 58 20.36 -11.03 0.11
CA ARG A 58 20.18 -11.89 -1.06
C ARG A 58 20.17 -11.09 -2.36
N ALA A 59 19.51 -9.94 -2.39
CA ALA A 59 19.48 -9.05 -3.54
C ALA A 59 20.88 -8.54 -3.87
N LEU A 60 21.64 -8.10 -2.85
CA LEU A 60 23.01 -7.65 -2.98
C LEU A 60 23.94 -8.75 -3.52
N ARG A 61 23.88 -9.98 -2.96
CA ARG A 61 24.63 -11.13 -3.47
C ARG A 61 24.32 -11.43 -4.93
N ARG A 62 23.03 -11.38 -5.32
CA ARG A 62 22.61 -11.56 -6.72
C ARG A 62 23.09 -10.43 -7.63
N HIS A 63 23.10 -9.20 -7.13
CA HIS A 63 23.65 -8.05 -7.87
C HIS A 63 25.13 -8.22 -8.16
N TYR A 64 25.95 -8.53 -7.15
CA TYR A 64 27.38 -8.78 -7.33
C TYR A 64 27.66 -9.99 -8.23
N PHE A 65 26.92 -11.08 -8.06
CA PHE A 65 27.03 -12.24 -8.95
C PHE A 65 26.79 -11.89 -10.42
N ARG A 66 25.70 -11.17 -10.71
CA ARG A 66 25.37 -10.76 -12.08
C ARG A 66 26.39 -9.77 -12.65
N ARG A 67 26.90 -8.86 -11.83
CA ARG A 67 27.96 -7.93 -12.24
C ARG A 67 29.24 -8.68 -12.61
N ARG A 68 29.63 -9.67 -11.81
CA ARG A 68 30.78 -10.52 -12.08
C ARG A 68 30.59 -11.36 -13.35
N LEU A 69 29.45 -12.03 -13.48
CA LEU A 69 29.13 -12.85 -14.64
C LEU A 69 29.22 -12.04 -15.94
N ARG A 70 28.67 -10.83 -15.96
CA ARG A 70 28.75 -9.95 -17.13
C ARG A 70 30.20 -9.60 -17.51
N LYS A 71 31.04 -9.31 -16.51
CA LYS A 71 32.47 -9.03 -16.77
C LYS A 71 33.18 -10.25 -17.37
N ILE A 72 32.86 -11.44 -16.89
CA ILE A 72 33.43 -12.69 -17.39
C ILE A 72 32.99 -12.93 -18.83
N GLU A 73 31.69 -12.82 -19.11
CA GLU A 73 31.18 -13.00 -20.48
C GLU A 73 31.77 -11.97 -21.46
N LEU A 74 31.95 -10.73 -21.02
CA LEU A 74 32.62 -9.73 -21.86
C LEU A 74 34.10 -10.10 -22.08
N LEU A 75 34.82 -10.49 -21.06
CA LEU A 75 36.22 -10.90 -21.22
C LEU A 75 36.39 -12.08 -22.17
N LYS A 76 35.49 -13.08 -22.13
CA LYS A 76 35.51 -14.19 -23.11
C LYS A 76 35.37 -13.69 -24.54
N ILE A 77 34.58 -12.63 -24.79
CA ILE A 77 34.41 -12.03 -26.10
C ILE A 77 35.64 -11.20 -26.47
N LEU A 78 36.19 -10.41 -25.54
CA LEU A 78 37.41 -9.63 -25.76
C LEU A 78 38.62 -10.53 -26.07
N ILE A 79 38.75 -11.65 -25.40
CA ILE A 79 39.80 -12.67 -25.64
C ILE A 79 39.59 -13.28 -27.02
N ARG A 80 38.34 -13.65 -27.40
CA ARG A 80 38.04 -14.24 -28.70
C ARG A 80 38.49 -13.34 -29.86
N TYR A 81 38.36 -12.01 -29.69
CA TYR A 81 38.70 -11.03 -30.70
C TYR A 81 40.06 -10.37 -30.50
N ASP A 82 40.89 -10.92 -29.61
CA ASP A 82 42.22 -10.41 -29.25
C ASP A 82 42.24 -8.91 -28.84
N LEU A 83 41.17 -8.49 -28.17
CA LEU A 83 40.99 -7.13 -27.64
C LEU A 83 41.51 -6.96 -26.20
N CYS A 84 41.98 -8.02 -25.59
CA CYS A 84 42.60 -8.00 -24.27
C CYS A 84 43.62 -9.16 -24.14
N PRO A 85 44.49 -9.14 -23.12
CA PRO A 85 45.40 -10.26 -22.86
C PRO A 85 44.67 -11.59 -22.71
N PRO A 86 45.19 -12.70 -23.21
CA PRO A 86 44.58 -14.03 -23.04
C PRO A 86 44.55 -14.41 -21.55
N LEU A 87 43.44 -14.99 -21.13
CA LEU A 87 43.30 -15.55 -19.79
C LEU A 87 42.90 -17.03 -19.87
N PRO A 88 43.53 -17.89 -19.10
CA PRO A 88 43.13 -19.29 -18.95
C PRO A 88 41.67 -19.41 -18.49
N GLU A 89 40.93 -20.36 -19.05
CA GLU A 89 39.50 -20.56 -18.70
C GLU A 89 39.31 -20.95 -17.25
N GLU A 90 40.30 -21.60 -16.65
CA GLU A 90 40.31 -21.97 -15.22
C GLU A 90 40.23 -20.72 -14.34
N LEU A 91 40.92 -19.63 -14.66
CA LEU A 91 40.88 -18.39 -13.92
C LEU A 91 39.53 -17.71 -14.01
N LEU A 92 38.89 -17.73 -15.17
CA LEU A 92 37.55 -17.20 -15.34
C LEU A 92 36.52 -18.04 -14.59
N THR A 93 36.66 -19.37 -14.60
CA THR A 93 35.83 -20.31 -13.86
C THR A 93 36.01 -20.16 -12.35
N ALA A 94 37.22 -20.02 -11.85
CA ALA A 94 37.52 -19.74 -10.44
C ALA A 94 36.91 -18.40 -10.01
N TRP A 95 36.96 -17.38 -10.87
CA TRP A 95 36.33 -16.12 -10.58
C TRP A 95 34.81 -16.26 -10.51
N GLN A 96 34.20 -17.03 -11.41
CA GLN A 96 32.75 -17.28 -11.41
C GLN A 96 32.28 -18.03 -10.17
N LYS A 97 32.89 -19.16 -9.84
CA LYS A 97 32.45 -20.09 -8.79
C LYS A 97 32.99 -19.69 -7.41
N GLU A 98 34.30 -19.44 -7.29
CA GLU A 98 35.00 -19.23 -6.04
C GLU A 98 35.17 -17.75 -5.66
N LYS A 99 34.80 -16.82 -6.56
CA LYS A 99 34.92 -15.36 -6.41
C LYS A 99 36.38 -14.87 -6.41
N ARG A 100 37.32 -15.71 -6.80
CA ARG A 100 38.77 -15.35 -6.91
C ARG A 100 38.97 -14.56 -8.19
N TYR A 101 39.35 -13.28 -8.06
CA TYR A 101 39.68 -12.43 -9.19
C TYR A 101 40.92 -12.94 -9.93
N PRO A 102 40.98 -12.96 -11.27
CA PRO A 102 42.16 -13.43 -12.02
C PRO A 102 43.42 -12.67 -11.61
N GLN A 103 44.48 -13.41 -11.24
CA GLN A 103 45.77 -12.89 -10.82
C GLN A 103 46.82 -13.14 -11.92
N ASP A 104 46.49 -12.84 -13.16
CA ASP A 104 47.42 -12.86 -14.26
C ASP A 104 48.16 -11.51 -14.38
N ASN A 105 49.49 -11.50 -14.51
CA ASN A 105 50.28 -10.29 -14.50
C ASN A 105 50.06 -9.39 -15.73
N GLU A 106 49.87 -9.97 -16.91
CA GLU A 106 49.61 -9.20 -18.13
C GLU A 106 48.24 -8.58 -18.10
N PHE A 107 47.26 -9.34 -17.66
CA PHE A 107 45.87 -8.87 -17.47
C PHE A 107 45.76 -7.77 -16.40
N LEU A 108 46.49 -7.90 -15.28
CA LEU A 108 46.51 -6.88 -14.23
C LEU A 108 47.17 -5.59 -14.72
N ARG A 109 48.30 -5.69 -15.47
CA ARG A 109 48.95 -4.53 -16.11
C ARG A 109 48.04 -3.86 -17.14
N TRP A 110 47.29 -4.63 -17.94
CA TRP A 110 46.35 -4.11 -18.90
C TRP A 110 45.25 -3.30 -18.25
N GLN A 111 44.80 -3.64 -17.07
CA GLN A 111 43.71 -2.93 -16.37
C GLN A 111 44.20 -1.74 -15.55
N ARG A 112 45.45 -1.72 -15.08
CA ARG A 112 45.97 -0.65 -14.25
C ARG A 112 46.14 0.64 -15.01
N THR A 113 45.69 1.74 -14.39
CA THR A 113 46.07 3.11 -14.78
C THR A 113 47.56 3.25 -14.44
N ASP A 114 48.41 3.69 -15.33
CA ASP A 114 49.77 4.00 -15.03
C ASP A 114 49.95 5.41 -14.47
N ASP A 115 51.10 5.67 -13.84
CA ASP A 115 51.37 6.93 -13.18
C ASP A 115 51.50 8.10 -14.14
N ASN A 116 51.78 7.82 -15.43
CA ASN A 116 51.83 8.81 -16.54
C ASN A 116 50.49 9.05 -17.19
N GLY A 117 49.45 8.29 -16.85
CA GLY A 117 48.09 8.46 -17.39
C GLY A 117 47.86 7.79 -18.75
N ASP A 118 48.82 7.11 -19.32
CA ASP A 118 48.74 6.49 -20.66
C ASP A 118 47.77 5.31 -20.72
N ARG A 119 47.43 4.70 -19.59
CA ARG A 119 46.46 3.61 -19.45
C ARG A 119 45.28 4.00 -18.60
N ASN A 120 44.69 5.14 -18.87
CA ASN A 120 43.53 5.63 -18.19
C ASN A 120 42.27 5.20 -18.92
N PRO A 121 41.28 4.53 -18.28
CA PRO A 121 40.08 4.09 -18.95
C PRO A 121 39.16 5.23 -19.46
N TYR A 122 39.27 6.43 -18.93
CA TYR A 122 38.55 7.59 -19.46
C TYR A 122 39.24 8.10 -20.73
N HIS A 123 40.57 8.16 -20.74
CA HIS A 123 41.36 8.46 -21.93
C HIS A 123 41.12 7.41 -23.02
N ASP A 124 41.17 6.10 -22.68
CA ASP A 124 40.93 5.03 -23.65
C ASP A 124 39.57 5.17 -24.33
N ARG A 125 38.52 5.55 -23.57
CA ARG A 125 37.19 5.80 -24.14
C ARG A 125 37.15 7.01 -25.04
N TYR A 126 37.86 8.09 -24.65
CA TYR A 126 37.95 9.29 -25.47
C TYR A 126 38.69 9.00 -26.80
N VAL A 127 39.82 8.33 -26.76
CA VAL A 127 40.57 7.95 -27.98
C VAL A 127 39.74 7.02 -28.87
N ALA A 128 39.07 6.03 -28.30
CA ALA A 128 38.19 5.13 -29.03
C ALA A 128 37.01 5.85 -29.75
N LEU A 129 36.57 7.00 -29.25
CA LEU A 129 35.53 7.85 -29.85
C LEU A 129 36.09 8.82 -30.90
N SER A 130 37.25 9.43 -30.63
CA SER A 130 37.81 10.51 -31.44
C SER A 130 38.71 10.02 -32.59
N GLU A 131 39.48 8.96 -32.36
CA GLU A 131 40.48 8.46 -33.29
C GLU A 131 40.06 7.11 -33.91
N ARG A 132 40.54 6.86 -35.13
CA ARG A 132 40.45 5.52 -35.73
C ARG A 132 41.71 4.74 -35.34
N LEU A 133 41.50 3.63 -34.61
CA LEU A 133 42.57 2.76 -34.16
C LEU A 133 43.00 1.79 -35.28
N ASP A 134 44.29 1.52 -35.35
CA ASP A 134 44.83 0.42 -36.15
C ASP A 134 44.61 -0.90 -35.40
N LEU A 135 43.58 -1.64 -35.81
CA LEU A 135 43.29 -2.95 -35.21
C LEU A 135 44.30 -4.04 -35.61
N GLY A 136 45.25 -3.78 -36.50
CA GLY A 136 46.43 -4.59 -36.72
C GLY A 136 47.46 -4.47 -35.59
N ASN A 137 47.49 -3.33 -34.92
CA ASN A 137 48.38 -3.06 -33.81
C ASN A 137 47.81 -3.60 -32.47
N ARG A 138 48.51 -4.50 -31.82
CA ARG A 138 48.12 -5.12 -30.53
C ARG A 138 47.84 -4.09 -29.45
N THR A 139 48.64 -3.05 -29.32
CA THR A 139 48.47 -2.02 -28.28
C THR A 139 47.18 -1.25 -28.46
N GLN A 140 46.86 -0.87 -29.72
CA GLN A 140 45.65 -0.14 -30.05
C GLN A 140 44.40 -1.03 -29.93
N ARG A 141 44.47 -2.31 -30.31
CA ARG A 141 43.42 -3.28 -30.05
C ARG A 141 43.12 -3.41 -28.56
N TRP A 142 44.11 -3.50 -27.73
CA TRP A 142 43.99 -3.62 -26.29
C TRP A 142 43.48 -2.33 -25.65
N LEU A 143 43.77 -1.15 -26.20
CA LEU A 143 43.15 0.12 -25.79
C LEU A 143 41.65 0.08 -26.03
N LEU A 144 41.23 -0.33 -27.24
CA LEU A 144 39.79 -0.51 -27.52
C LEU A 144 39.16 -1.49 -26.56
N GLY A 145 39.81 -2.61 -26.25
CA GLY A 145 39.30 -3.57 -25.27
C GLY A 145 39.14 -2.98 -23.87
N ARG A 146 40.06 -2.14 -23.39
CA ARG A 146 39.94 -1.44 -22.10
C ARG A 146 38.79 -0.46 -22.10
N ALA A 147 38.61 0.32 -23.18
CA ALA A 147 37.48 1.24 -23.32
C ALA A 147 36.15 0.50 -23.20
N LEU A 148 35.96 -0.61 -23.91
CA LEU A 148 34.75 -1.44 -23.88
C LEU A 148 34.55 -2.12 -22.51
N TYR A 149 35.64 -2.60 -21.89
CA TYR A 149 35.57 -3.21 -20.57
C TYR A 149 35.19 -2.20 -19.47
N HIS A 150 35.69 -0.97 -19.56
CA HIS A 150 35.34 0.11 -18.66
C HIS A 150 33.87 0.53 -18.84
N LEU A 151 33.42 0.67 -20.09
CA LEU A 151 32.03 0.98 -20.43
C LEU A 151 31.06 -0.03 -19.82
N ALA A 152 31.40 -1.33 -19.86
CA ALA A 152 30.58 -2.40 -19.27
C ALA A 152 30.50 -2.36 -17.73
N GLN A 153 31.44 -1.72 -17.04
CA GLN A 153 31.40 -1.61 -15.58
C GLN A 153 30.30 -0.70 -15.09
N ARG A 154 29.86 0.29 -15.90
CA ARG A 154 28.91 1.34 -15.54
C ARG A 154 27.89 1.61 -16.67
N ARG A 155 27.15 0.62 -17.06
CA ARG A 155 26.23 0.68 -18.21
C ARG A 155 25.01 1.60 -18.09
N GLY A 156 24.97 2.49 -17.10
CA GLY A 156 23.87 3.43 -16.87
C GLY A 156 22.58 2.81 -16.28
N PHE A 157 21.68 3.67 -15.89
CA PHE A 157 20.35 3.32 -15.41
C PHE A 157 19.43 2.98 -16.60
N LEU A 158 18.73 1.85 -16.52
CA LEU A 158 17.67 1.52 -17.46
C LEU A 158 16.34 1.91 -16.84
N SER A 159 15.75 3.00 -17.30
CA SER A 159 14.41 3.39 -16.90
C SER A 159 13.40 2.31 -17.31
N ASN A 160 12.53 1.94 -16.37
CA ASN A 160 11.40 1.07 -16.64
C ASN A 160 10.12 1.90 -16.60
N ARG A 161 9.33 1.88 -17.64
CA ARG A 161 8.05 2.60 -17.72
C ARG A 161 7.11 2.31 -16.54
N LYS A 162 7.20 1.11 -15.96
CA LYS A 162 6.32 0.64 -14.87
C LYS A 162 6.76 1.06 -13.46
N GLU A 163 8.00 1.49 -13.28
CA GLU A 163 8.54 1.90 -11.98
C GLU A 163 8.12 3.33 -11.57
N ALA A 164 7.08 3.86 -12.18
CA ALA A 164 6.52 5.18 -11.88
C ALA A 164 5.76 5.26 -10.54
N GLY A 165 6.04 4.36 -9.59
CA GLY A 165 5.38 4.30 -8.29
C GLY A 165 5.94 5.22 -7.20
N ASN A 166 7.21 5.66 -7.32
CA ASN A 166 7.83 6.65 -6.43
C ASN A 166 8.17 7.92 -7.21
N GLU A 167 7.18 8.79 -7.40
CA GLU A 167 7.34 10.04 -8.17
C GLU A 167 8.47 10.94 -7.64
N LYS A 168 8.81 10.88 -6.34
CA LYS A 168 9.88 11.68 -5.74
C LYS A 168 11.29 11.18 -6.13
N GLU A 169 11.56 9.86 -6.07
CA GLU A 169 12.90 9.32 -6.39
C GLU A 169 13.15 9.19 -7.89
N ASP A 170 12.17 8.70 -8.65
CA ASP A 170 12.28 8.57 -10.11
C ASP A 170 12.30 9.93 -10.83
N GLY A 171 11.58 10.93 -10.30
CA GLY A 171 11.62 12.30 -10.78
C GLY A 171 13.03 12.87 -10.68
N THR A 172 13.67 12.73 -9.52
CA THR A 172 15.04 13.21 -9.25
C THR A 172 16.07 12.53 -10.16
N VAL A 173 16.00 11.20 -10.35
CA VAL A 173 16.95 10.49 -11.22
C VAL A 173 16.80 10.90 -12.69
N LYS A 174 15.57 11.03 -13.19
CA LYS A 174 15.32 11.48 -14.58
C LYS A 174 15.76 12.91 -14.80
N GLU A 175 15.53 13.78 -13.83
CA GLU A 175 15.98 15.16 -13.86
C GLU A 175 17.52 15.25 -13.84
N CYS A 176 18.18 14.50 -12.99
CA CYS A 176 19.65 14.43 -12.97
C CYS A 176 20.22 13.88 -14.30
N ILE A 177 19.56 12.90 -14.93
CA ILE A 177 19.95 12.41 -16.27
C ILE A 177 19.81 13.50 -17.33
N LYS A 178 18.69 14.24 -17.31
CA LYS A 178 18.44 15.36 -18.24
C LYS A 178 19.45 16.48 -18.05
N ASN A 179 19.76 16.82 -16.79
CA ASN A 179 20.77 17.82 -16.46
C ASN A 179 22.16 17.40 -16.94
N LEU A 180 22.53 16.11 -16.75
CA LEU A 180 23.79 15.58 -17.27
C LEU A 180 23.84 15.66 -18.81
N SER A 181 22.74 15.36 -19.52
CA SER A 181 22.70 15.49 -20.99
C SER A 181 22.90 16.96 -21.42
N ALA A 182 22.35 17.92 -20.67
CA ALA A 182 22.57 19.36 -20.89
C ALA A 182 24.02 19.77 -20.58
N GLU A 183 24.64 19.27 -19.51
CA GLU A 183 26.06 19.50 -19.17
C GLU A 183 26.99 18.98 -20.28
N ILE A 184 26.74 17.80 -20.83
CA ILE A 184 27.51 17.21 -21.93
C ILE A 184 27.43 18.13 -23.15
N ALA A 185 26.23 18.60 -23.52
CA ALA A 185 26.03 19.49 -24.64
C ALA A 185 26.69 20.87 -24.43
N ALA A 186 26.57 21.44 -23.22
CA ALA A 186 27.19 22.72 -22.84
C ALA A 186 28.73 22.68 -22.87
N ALA A 187 29.32 21.50 -22.57
CA ALA A 187 30.76 21.27 -22.68
C ALA A 187 31.24 21.03 -24.12
N GLY A 188 30.35 21.11 -25.12
CA GLY A 188 30.68 20.86 -26.53
C GLY A 188 30.94 19.39 -26.84
N CYS A 189 30.65 18.48 -25.91
CA CYS A 189 30.83 17.05 -26.08
C CYS A 189 29.60 16.39 -26.71
N ARG A 190 29.81 15.36 -27.53
CA ARG A 190 28.71 14.55 -28.11
C ARG A 190 28.39 13.31 -27.29
N TYR A 191 29.40 12.76 -26.61
CA TYR A 191 29.30 11.49 -25.89
C TYR A 191 29.82 11.58 -24.48
N LEU A 192 29.32 10.70 -23.63
CA LEU A 192 29.66 10.63 -22.20
C LEU A 192 31.16 10.40 -21.97
N GLY A 193 31.83 9.62 -22.83
CA GLY A 193 33.26 9.31 -22.72
C GLY A 193 34.14 10.55 -22.90
N GLU A 194 33.78 11.44 -23.82
CA GLU A 194 34.46 12.72 -24.05
C GLU A 194 34.32 13.62 -22.82
N TYR A 195 33.09 13.79 -22.33
CA TYR A 195 32.78 14.61 -21.15
C TYR A 195 33.48 14.12 -19.88
N PHE A 196 33.45 12.80 -19.63
CA PHE A 196 34.13 12.22 -18.47
C PHE A 196 35.65 12.30 -18.53
N TYR A 197 36.24 12.28 -19.72
CA TYR A 197 37.66 12.52 -19.87
C TYR A 197 38.03 13.99 -19.56
N GLY A 198 37.22 14.95 -20.01
CA GLY A 198 37.37 16.36 -19.63
C GLY A 198 37.30 16.57 -18.11
N LEU A 199 36.28 16.00 -17.43
CA LEU A 199 36.19 16.06 -15.97
C LEU A 199 37.40 15.42 -15.27
N TYR A 200 37.91 14.29 -15.83
CA TYR A 200 39.13 13.65 -15.32
C TYR A 200 40.35 14.56 -15.40
N GLN A 201 40.54 15.22 -16.53
CA GLN A 201 41.68 16.15 -16.74
C GLN A 201 41.63 17.33 -15.74
N HIS A 202 40.43 17.82 -15.45
CA HIS A 202 40.20 18.91 -14.49
C HIS A 202 40.12 18.42 -13.04
N LYS A 203 40.34 17.11 -12.77
CA LYS A 203 40.27 16.48 -11.45
C LYS A 203 38.88 16.65 -10.77
N GLU A 204 37.82 16.80 -11.58
CA GLU A 204 36.47 16.91 -11.11
C GLU A 204 35.85 15.54 -10.77
N ARG A 205 34.78 15.59 -9.97
CA ARG A 205 34.12 14.40 -9.48
C ARG A 205 33.20 13.78 -10.55
N ILE A 206 33.46 12.50 -10.91
CA ILE A 206 32.75 11.77 -11.95
C ILE A 206 31.68 10.82 -11.36
N ARG A 207 31.90 10.32 -10.11
CA ARG A 207 31.14 9.18 -9.57
C ARG A 207 29.76 9.51 -9.06
N ASP A 208 29.41 10.77 -8.93
CA ASP A 208 28.11 11.27 -8.46
C ASP A 208 27.10 11.55 -9.60
N LYS A 209 27.54 11.42 -10.85
CA LYS A 209 26.67 11.67 -12.01
C LYS A 209 25.73 10.51 -12.29
N TYR A 210 24.44 10.81 -12.44
CA TYR A 210 23.43 9.85 -12.85
C TYR A 210 23.42 9.69 -14.38
N THR A 211 23.65 8.48 -14.84
CA THR A 211 23.81 8.19 -16.28
C THR A 211 22.71 7.30 -16.82
N SER A 212 22.17 7.61 -18.00
CA SER A 212 21.22 6.79 -18.73
C SER A 212 21.95 5.68 -19.51
N ARG A 213 21.32 4.50 -19.55
CA ARG A 213 21.80 3.40 -20.37
C ARG A 213 21.66 3.72 -21.87
N ASN A 214 20.49 4.17 -22.29
CA ASN A 214 20.17 4.33 -23.70
C ASN A 214 20.78 5.62 -24.27
N GLU A 215 20.59 6.74 -23.58
CA GLU A 215 21.03 8.05 -24.07
C GLU A 215 22.54 8.24 -23.97
N HIS A 216 23.20 7.66 -22.98
CA HIS A 216 24.61 7.87 -22.75
C HIS A 216 25.47 6.68 -23.17
N TYR A 217 25.33 5.50 -22.49
CA TYR A 217 26.24 4.37 -22.71
C TYR A 217 26.02 3.63 -24.04
N LEU A 218 24.76 3.47 -24.48
CA LEU A 218 24.47 2.81 -25.73
C LEU A 218 24.82 3.70 -26.94
N ALA A 219 24.54 5.00 -26.82
CA ALA A 219 24.94 5.99 -27.84
C ALA A 219 26.46 6.01 -28.03
N GLU A 220 27.21 6.05 -26.92
CA GLU A 220 28.67 5.99 -26.94
C GLU A 220 29.19 4.67 -27.52
N PHE A 221 28.63 3.53 -27.10
CA PHE A 221 29.00 2.21 -27.65
C PHE A 221 28.82 2.15 -29.16
N ASN A 222 27.67 2.65 -29.65
CA ASN A 222 27.41 2.68 -31.09
C ASN A 222 28.42 3.58 -31.80
N ALA A 223 28.71 4.76 -31.26
CA ALA A 223 29.70 5.69 -31.86
C ALA A 223 31.09 5.09 -31.90
N ILE A 224 31.55 4.38 -30.87
CA ILE A 224 32.80 3.62 -30.85
C ILE A 224 32.77 2.56 -31.95
N CYS A 225 31.73 1.75 -32.04
CA CYS A 225 31.62 0.71 -33.07
C CYS A 225 31.67 1.27 -34.48
N ASP A 226 30.98 2.39 -34.71
CA ASP A 226 30.93 3.07 -36.02
C ASP A 226 32.30 3.70 -36.35
N ARG A 227 32.93 4.39 -35.40
CA ARG A 227 34.27 5.00 -35.58
C ARG A 227 35.32 3.96 -35.89
N GLN A 228 35.29 2.82 -35.19
CA GLN A 228 36.24 1.73 -35.33
C GLN A 228 35.87 0.77 -36.45
N GLN A 229 34.75 0.95 -37.14
CA GLN A 229 34.21 0.09 -38.20
C GLN A 229 34.21 -1.39 -37.79
N LEU A 230 33.73 -1.68 -36.59
CA LEU A 230 33.71 -3.04 -36.07
C LEU A 230 32.77 -3.93 -36.90
N PRO A 231 33.17 -5.19 -37.21
CA PRO A 231 32.30 -6.15 -37.87
C PRO A 231 30.96 -6.33 -37.13
N ASP A 232 29.89 -6.54 -37.87
CA ASP A 232 28.55 -6.75 -37.27
C ASP A 232 28.48 -7.88 -36.24
N GLU A 233 29.22 -8.94 -36.44
CA GLU A 233 29.33 -10.05 -35.48
C GLU A 233 29.92 -9.59 -34.15
N TRP A 234 31.03 -8.83 -34.22
CA TRP A 234 31.65 -8.26 -32.99
C TRP A 234 30.69 -7.30 -32.27
N ARG A 235 30.07 -6.42 -33.04
CA ARG A 235 29.11 -5.45 -32.50
C ARG A 235 27.97 -6.15 -31.80
N LYS A 236 27.35 -7.18 -32.39
CA LYS A 236 26.26 -7.96 -31.79
C LYS A 236 26.72 -8.69 -30.51
N ALA A 237 27.89 -9.34 -30.55
CA ALA A 237 28.45 -10.06 -29.41
C ALA A 237 28.78 -9.13 -28.24
N LEU A 238 29.47 -8.01 -28.49
CA LEU A 238 29.82 -7.00 -27.50
C LEU A 238 28.57 -6.33 -26.93
N HIS A 239 27.64 -5.91 -27.80
CA HIS A 239 26.36 -5.35 -27.34
C HIS A 239 25.63 -6.28 -26.39
N ARG A 240 25.51 -7.57 -26.74
CA ARG A 240 24.86 -8.59 -25.88
C ARG A 240 25.59 -8.73 -24.54
N ALA A 241 26.92 -8.78 -24.52
CA ALA A 241 27.68 -8.93 -23.28
C ALA A 241 27.57 -7.71 -22.36
N ILE A 242 27.60 -6.50 -22.91
CA ILE A 242 27.59 -5.25 -22.15
C ILE A 242 26.16 -4.93 -21.66
N PHE A 243 25.19 -4.99 -22.56
CA PHE A 243 23.84 -4.45 -22.29
C PHE A 243 22.79 -5.50 -21.97
N PHE A 244 23.09 -6.79 -22.06
CA PHE A 244 22.10 -7.80 -21.70
C PHE A 244 21.57 -7.59 -20.28
N GLN A 245 20.27 -7.52 -20.18
CA GLN A 245 19.54 -7.48 -18.93
C GLN A 245 18.38 -8.46 -19.01
N ARG A 246 18.34 -9.36 -18.02
CA ARG A 246 17.23 -10.29 -17.92
C ARG A 246 15.94 -9.52 -17.68
N ASP A 247 14.90 -9.90 -18.37
CA ASP A 247 13.56 -9.34 -18.13
C ASP A 247 13.10 -9.59 -16.70
N LEU A 248 12.29 -8.67 -16.19
CA LEU A 248 11.68 -8.83 -14.89
C LEU A 248 10.83 -10.09 -14.87
N LYS A 249 10.95 -10.88 -13.82
CA LYS A 249 10.10 -12.06 -13.66
C LYS A 249 8.65 -11.62 -13.56
N SER A 250 7.77 -12.34 -14.28
CA SER A 250 6.34 -12.15 -14.14
C SER A 250 5.91 -12.31 -12.67
N GLN A 251 5.15 -11.34 -12.17
CA GLN A 251 4.60 -11.33 -10.81
C GLN A 251 3.30 -12.17 -10.70
N LYS A 252 2.92 -12.94 -11.75
CA LYS A 252 1.68 -13.75 -11.74
C LYS A 252 1.51 -14.63 -10.51
N GLY A 253 2.61 -15.19 -9.98
CA GLY A 253 2.58 -16.04 -8.78
C GLY A 253 2.33 -15.30 -7.47
N SER A 254 2.51 -13.96 -7.44
CA SER A 254 2.27 -13.11 -6.27
C SER A 254 0.88 -12.48 -6.27
N VAL A 255 0.15 -12.55 -7.40
CA VAL A 255 -1.21 -12.04 -7.49
C VAL A 255 -2.15 -12.95 -6.70
N GLY A 256 -2.94 -12.36 -5.80
CA GLY A 256 -3.94 -13.08 -5.00
C GLY A 256 -5.03 -13.73 -5.88
N ARG A 257 -5.79 -14.64 -5.28
CA ARG A 257 -6.93 -15.28 -5.92
C ARG A 257 -8.22 -14.52 -5.66
N CYS A 258 -9.16 -14.61 -6.60
CA CYS A 258 -10.49 -14.04 -6.47
C CYS A 258 -11.25 -14.72 -5.31
N THR A 259 -11.96 -13.95 -4.52
CA THR A 259 -12.75 -14.48 -3.40
C THR A 259 -13.93 -15.32 -3.87
N PHE A 260 -14.60 -14.89 -4.94
CA PHE A 260 -15.75 -15.63 -5.50
C PHE A 260 -15.34 -16.78 -6.42
N GLU A 261 -14.15 -16.68 -7.03
CA GLU A 261 -13.63 -17.68 -7.97
C GLU A 261 -12.16 -18.02 -7.60
N PRO A 262 -11.92 -18.89 -6.61
CA PRO A 262 -10.58 -19.15 -6.08
C PRO A 262 -9.56 -19.68 -7.10
N THR A 263 -10.03 -20.23 -8.22
CA THR A 263 -9.17 -20.68 -9.33
C THR A 263 -8.67 -19.55 -10.22
N LYS A 264 -9.32 -18.37 -10.17
CA LYS A 264 -8.98 -17.20 -10.99
C LYS A 264 -8.11 -16.21 -10.22
N SER A 265 -7.23 -15.52 -10.94
CA SER A 265 -6.42 -14.43 -10.40
C SER A 265 -7.26 -13.16 -10.24
N ARG A 266 -6.88 -12.30 -9.30
CA ARG A 266 -7.49 -10.98 -9.09
C ARG A 266 -7.25 -10.07 -10.29
N CYS A 267 -8.23 -9.24 -10.60
CA CYS A 267 -8.17 -8.22 -11.65
C CYS A 267 -7.28 -7.05 -11.22
N PRO A 268 -6.38 -6.55 -12.08
CA PRO A 268 -5.71 -5.27 -11.84
C PRO A 268 -6.69 -4.10 -11.75
N VAL A 269 -6.46 -3.17 -10.82
CA VAL A 269 -7.34 -1.99 -10.64
C VAL A 269 -7.27 -1.02 -11.83
N SER A 270 -6.22 -1.12 -12.65
CA SER A 270 -6.05 -0.35 -13.87
C SER A 270 -6.86 -0.85 -15.06
N HIS A 271 -7.60 -1.96 -14.91
CA HIS A 271 -8.38 -2.51 -16.01
C HIS A 271 -9.65 -1.67 -16.23
N PRO A 272 -9.98 -1.21 -17.44
CA PRO A 272 -11.17 -0.37 -17.70
C PRO A 272 -12.48 -0.98 -17.22
N ARG A 273 -12.67 -2.31 -17.31
CA ARG A 273 -13.85 -2.99 -16.77
C ARG A 273 -13.93 -2.93 -15.24
N PHE A 274 -12.80 -2.85 -14.55
CA PHE A 274 -12.81 -2.62 -13.11
C PHE A 274 -13.12 -1.17 -12.76
N GLU A 275 -12.68 -0.21 -13.55
CA GLU A 275 -13.06 1.19 -13.39
C GLU A 275 -14.57 1.37 -13.59
N GLU A 276 -15.13 0.78 -14.64
CA GLU A 276 -16.59 0.75 -14.91
C GLU A 276 -17.35 0.09 -13.75
N PHE A 277 -16.90 -1.07 -13.31
CA PHE A 277 -17.49 -1.77 -12.16
C PHE A 277 -17.52 -0.90 -10.90
N ARG A 278 -16.42 -0.22 -10.61
CA ARG A 278 -16.32 0.66 -9.44
C ARG A 278 -17.21 1.89 -9.59
N MET A 279 -17.22 2.50 -10.76
CA MET A 279 -18.11 3.62 -11.09
C MET A 279 -19.58 3.23 -10.90
N LEU A 280 -20.05 2.17 -11.54
CA LEU A 280 -21.44 1.72 -11.45
C LEU A 280 -21.83 1.29 -10.04
N SER A 281 -20.92 0.61 -9.31
CA SER A 281 -21.16 0.26 -7.90
C SER A 281 -21.37 1.49 -7.02
N PHE A 282 -20.80 2.64 -7.36
CA PHE A 282 -21.02 3.90 -6.65
C PHE A 282 -22.29 4.60 -7.16
N VAL A 283 -22.39 4.81 -8.47
CA VAL A 283 -23.46 5.61 -9.10
C VAL A 283 -24.84 5.02 -8.84
N ASN A 284 -25.00 3.69 -8.93
CA ASN A 284 -26.27 3.01 -8.66
C ASN A 284 -26.77 3.14 -7.20
N ASN A 285 -25.90 3.58 -6.28
CA ASN A 285 -26.30 3.89 -4.90
C ASN A 285 -26.72 5.36 -4.70
N ILE A 286 -26.58 6.21 -5.70
CA ILE A 286 -27.02 7.60 -5.60
C ILE A 286 -28.56 7.62 -5.55
N ARG A 287 -29.09 8.41 -4.62
CA ARG A 287 -30.52 8.73 -4.53
C ARG A 287 -30.66 10.23 -4.49
N ILE A 288 -31.57 10.72 -5.27
CA ILE A 288 -31.87 12.14 -5.46
C ILE A 288 -33.35 12.40 -5.20
N THR A 289 -33.64 13.49 -4.53
CA THR A 289 -34.97 14.07 -4.47
C THR A 289 -34.88 15.42 -5.17
N GLY A 290 -35.52 15.54 -6.34
CA GLY A 290 -35.56 16.75 -7.13
C GLY A 290 -36.88 17.48 -7.02
N PRO A 291 -37.07 18.61 -7.74
CA PRO A 291 -38.32 19.33 -7.77
C PRO A 291 -39.48 18.44 -8.27
N GLY A 292 -40.52 18.28 -7.45
CA GLY A 292 -41.68 17.44 -7.77
C GLY A 292 -41.57 15.97 -7.34
N ASP A 293 -40.43 15.53 -6.80
CA ASP A 293 -40.25 14.17 -6.28
C ASP A 293 -40.85 14.07 -4.86
N ASN A 294 -41.74 13.09 -4.64
CA ASN A 294 -42.32 12.80 -3.31
C ASN A 294 -41.40 11.92 -2.44
N ALA A 295 -40.41 11.26 -3.04
CA ALA A 295 -39.48 10.37 -2.35
C ALA A 295 -38.11 10.29 -3.08
N PRO A 296 -37.05 9.91 -2.40
CA PRO A 296 -35.74 9.71 -3.03
C PRO A 296 -35.79 8.63 -4.14
N ARG A 297 -35.44 8.99 -5.35
CA ARG A 297 -35.40 8.10 -6.52
C ARG A 297 -33.95 7.80 -6.98
N PRO A 298 -33.73 6.75 -7.77
CA PRO A 298 -32.48 6.57 -8.51
C PRO A 298 -32.29 7.69 -9.56
N LEU A 299 -31.12 7.77 -10.15
CA LEU A 299 -30.81 8.68 -11.25
C LEU A 299 -31.68 8.34 -12.48
N THR A 300 -32.08 9.36 -13.23
CA THR A 300 -32.64 9.19 -14.58
C THR A 300 -31.51 8.81 -15.56
N GLN A 301 -31.86 8.34 -16.75
CA GLN A 301 -30.87 8.00 -17.78
C GLN A 301 -30.04 9.23 -18.19
N GLU A 302 -30.64 10.40 -18.29
CA GLU A 302 -29.96 11.65 -18.63
C GLU A 302 -29.00 12.09 -17.53
N GLU A 303 -29.42 12.03 -16.27
CA GLU A 303 -28.56 12.29 -15.10
C GLU A 303 -27.39 11.29 -15.04
N PHE A 304 -27.65 10.02 -15.34
CA PHE A 304 -26.63 8.98 -15.37
C PHE A 304 -25.58 9.26 -16.46
N GLU A 305 -25.99 9.57 -17.70
CA GLU A 305 -25.06 9.88 -18.79
C GLU A 305 -24.24 11.15 -18.50
N THR A 306 -24.87 12.13 -17.86
CA THR A 306 -24.20 13.35 -17.42
C THR A 306 -23.08 13.05 -16.42
N ILE A 307 -23.32 12.14 -15.46
CA ILE A 307 -22.32 11.70 -14.47
C ILE A 307 -21.25 10.84 -15.14
N ARG A 308 -21.62 9.89 -15.99
CA ARG A 308 -20.70 9.01 -16.71
C ARG A 308 -19.69 9.81 -17.50
N SER A 309 -20.12 10.87 -18.20
CA SER A 309 -19.22 11.77 -18.91
C SER A 309 -18.21 12.46 -17.99
N LEU A 310 -18.61 12.80 -16.77
CA LEU A 310 -17.70 13.37 -15.77
C LEU A 310 -16.57 12.40 -15.39
N PHE A 311 -16.92 11.13 -15.12
CA PHE A 311 -15.92 10.10 -14.79
C PHE A 311 -14.90 9.88 -15.93
N PHE A 312 -15.37 9.90 -17.17
CA PHE A 312 -14.54 9.60 -18.33
C PHE A 312 -13.67 10.76 -18.81
N ARG A 313 -13.91 11.99 -18.33
CA ARG A 313 -13.12 13.18 -18.65
C ARG A 313 -12.08 13.53 -17.57
N LYS A 314 -12.11 12.84 -16.42
CA LYS A 314 -11.19 13.11 -15.31
C LYS A 314 -10.07 12.07 -15.22
N SER A 315 -8.84 12.52 -15.48
CA SER A 315 -7.64 11.71 -15.23
C SER A 315 -7.29 11.59 -13.74
N LYS A 316 -7.97 12.34 -12.85
CA LYS A 316 -7.76 12.26 -11.39
C LYS A 316 -8.32 10.95 -10.83
N PRO A 317 -7.57 10.23 -9.98
CA PRO A 317 -8.02 8.97 -9.39
C PRO A 317 -9.18 9.16 -8.39
N TYR A 318 -9.32 10.34 -7.79
CA TYR A 318 -10.35 10.66 -6.79
C TYR A 318 -10.84 12.10 -6.96
N PHE A 319 -12.12 12.32 -6.62
CA PHE A 319 -12.76 13.62 -6.54
C PHE A 319 -13.90 13.60 -5.50
N ASP A 320 -14.46 14.76 -5.16
CA ASP A 320 -15.50 14.86 -4.15
C ASP A 320 -16.91 14.73 -4.78
N PHE A 321 -17.87 14.21 -4.00
CA PHE A 321 -19.27 14.05 -4.45
C PHE A 321 -19.90 15.38 -4.85
N GLU A 322 -19.43 16.50 -4.29
CA GLU A 322 -19.86 17.84 -4.66
C GLU A 322 -19.82 18.07 -6.17
N GLU A 323 -18.82 17.52 -6.87
CA GLU A 323 -18.71 17.70 -8.31
C GLU A 323 -19.87 17.01 -9.08
N ILE A 324 -20.33 15.85 -8.58
CA ILE A 324 -21.50 15.14 -9.11
C ILE A 324 -22.77 15.96 -8.85
N ALA A 325 -22.97 16.37 -7.58
CA ALA A 325 -24.15 17.14 -7.19
C ALA A 325 -24.26 18.45 -7.96
N ARG A 326 -23.13 19.17 -8.11
CA ARG A 326 -23.08 20.40 -8.90
C ARG A 326 -23.36 20.17 -10.39
N ARG A 327 -22.93 19.04 -10.93
CA ARG A 327 -23.13 18.72 -12.35
C ARG A 327 -24.58 18.41 -12.68
N ILE A 328 -25.30 17.76 -11.76
CA ILE A 328 -26.73 17.44 -11.92
C ILE A 328 -27.62 18.65 -11.65
N ALA A 329 -27.46 19.27 -10.49
CA ALA A 329 -28.40 20.28 -9.99
C ALA A 329 -28.01 21.71 -10.31
N GLY A 330 -26.72 21.98 -10.65
CA GLY A 330 -26.18 23.32 -10.79
C GLY A 330 -25.66 23.89 -9.47
N LYS A 331 -24.81 24.90 -9.55
CA LYS A 331 -24.16 25.53 -8.38
C LYS A 331 -25.23 26.17 -7.46
N GLY A 332 -25.20 25.82 -6.18
CA GLY A 332 -26.05 26.41 -5.15
C GLY A 332 -27.50 25.89 -5.12
N LYS A 333 -27.90 24.94 -5.99
CA LYS A 333 -29.23 24.40 -6.06
C LYS A 333 -29.42 23.03 -5.41
N TYR A 334 -28.46 22.57 -4.62
CA TYR A 334 -28.47 21.25 -4.00
C TYR A 334 -28.06 21.28 -2.54
N ALA A 335 -28.60 20.34 -1.78
CA ALA A 335 -28.18 19.99 -0.45
C ALA A 335 -27.71 18.53 -0.43
N CYS A 336 -26.62 18.27 0.26
CA CYS A 336 -26.06 16.94 0.46
C CYS A 336 -26.56 16.35 1.80
N LYS A 337 -26.31 15.06 2.01
CA LYS A 337 -26.61 14.39 3.27
C LYS A 337 -25.99 15.18 4.43
N GLU A 338 -26.73 15.34 5.51
CA GLU A 338 -26.34 16.07 6.74
C GLU A 338 -26.48 17.61 6.64
N GLU A 339 -26.71 18.18 5.47
CA GLU A 339 -26.99 19.62 5.33
C GLU A 339 -28.47 19.91 5.60
N ARG A 340 -28.75 20.90 6.46
CA ARG A 340 -30.10 21.32 6.83
C ARG A 340 -30.64 22.43 5.92
N THR A 341 -29.86 22.82 4.90
CA THR A 341 -30.22 23.88 3.97
C THR A 341 -31.34 23.39 3.07
N GLU A 342 -32.36 24.20 2.89
CA GLU A 342 -33.38 23.97 1.88
C GLU A 342 -32.79 24.19 0.50
N ALA A 343 -32.93 23.21 -0.36
CA ALA A 343 -32.47 23.25 -1.75
C ALA A 343 -33.41 22.44 -2.64
N PRO A 344 -33.58 22.85 -3.93
CA PRO A 344 -34.41 22.12 -4.88
C PRO A 344 -34.04 20.66 -5.06
N TYR A 345 -32.75 20.33 -4.92
CA TYR A 345 -32.25 18.98 -5.03
C TYR A 345 -31.60 18.51 -3.72
N ARG A 346 -31.89 17.28 -3.33
CA ARG A 346 -31.30 16.66 -2.15
C ARG A 346 -30.68 15.31 -2.48
N PHE A 347 -29.41 15.10 -2.05
CA PHE A 347 -28.66 13.88 -2.30
C PHE A 347 -28.43 13.08 -1.02
N ASN A 348 -28.34 11.74 -1.17
CA ASN A 348 -28.07 10.82 -0.07
C ASN A 348 -26.58 10.67 0.32
N PHE A 349 -25.66 11.37 -0.36
CA PHE A 349 -24.24 11.39 -0.05
C PHE A 349 -23.81 12.71 0.58
N ALA A 350 -22.78 12.67 1.43
CA ALA A 350 -22.16 13.87 1.97
C ALA A 350 -21.37 14.60 0.86
N ARG A 351 -21.34 15.93 0.90
CA ARG A 351 -20.64 16.79 -0.07
C ARG A 351 -19.20 16.36 -0.32
N THR A 352 -18.50 16.02 0.76
CA THR A 352 -17.10 15.63 0.78
C THR A 352 -16.87 14.11 0.67
N ALA A 353 -17.90 13.34 0.29
CA ALA A 353 -17.72 11.90 0.06
C ALA A 353 -16.75 11.66 -1.09
N THR A 354 -15.72 10.86 -0.86
CA THR A 354 -14.69 10.59 -1.86
C THR A 354 -15.22 9.63 -2.92
N VAL A 355 -15.14 10.06 -4.16
CA VAL A 355 -15.53 9.29 -5.35
C VAL A 355 -14.29 8.83 -6.10
N SER A 356 -14.26 7.55 -6.44
CA SER A 356 -13.16 6.99 -7.24
C SER A 356 -13.40 7.23 -8.72
N GLY A 357 -12.51 7.97 -9.38
CA GLY A 357 -12.55 8.24 -10.81
C GLY A 357 -12.12 7.07 -11.70
N CYS A 358 -12.16 7.27 -13.01
CA CYS A 358 -11.74 6.30 -14.04
C CYS A 358 -10.54 6.82 -14.84
N PRO A 359 -9.35 6.97 -14.21
CA PRO A 359 -8.22 7.67 -14.83
C PRO A 359 -7.67 6.99 -16.09
N VAL A 360 -7.72 5.65 -16.17
CA VAL A 360 -7.23 4.91 -17.35
C VAL A 360 -8.20 5.08 -18.51
N THR A 361 -9.50 4.91 -18.26
CA THR A 361 -10.56 5.14 -19.25
C THR A 361 -10.53 6.58 -19.76
N ALA A 362 -10.40 7.57 -18.85
CA ALA A 362 -10.28 8.98 -19.22
C ALA A 362 -9.06 9.27 -20.09
N SER A 363 -7.92 8.62 -19.81
CA SER A 363 -6.70 8.78 -20.62
C SER A 363 -6.85 8.15 -22.01
N LEU A 364 -7.53 7.01 -22.11
CA LEU A 364 -7.84 6.38 -23.41
C LEU A 364 -8.80 7.22 -24.23
N GLN A 365 -9.84 7.76 -23.60
CA GLN A 365 -10.80 8.65 -24.26
C GLN A 365 -10.17 9.96 -24.75
N ALA A 366 -9.21 10.51 -24.03
CA ALA A 366 -8.48 11.70 -24.47
C ALA A 366 -7.67 11.47 -25.75
N ILE A 367 -7.28 10.21 -26.06
CA ILE A 367 -6.53 9.85 -27.27
C ILE A 367 -7.47 9.49 -28.41
N PHE A 368 -8.50 8.70 -28.15
CA PHE A 368 -9.40 8.09 -29.13
C PHE A 368 -10.75 8.82 -29.29
N GLY A 369 -11.09 9.77 -28.40
CA GLY A 369 -12.41 10.45 -28.40
C GLY A 369 -13.44 9.79 -27.52
N ASP A 370 -14.66 10.34 -27.55
CA ASP A 370 -15.76 9.92 -26.66
C ASP A 370 -16.21 8.46 -26.91
N ASP A 371 -16.17 8.02 -28.14
CA ASP A 371 -16.49 6.66 -28.57
C ASP A 371 -15.25 5.76 -28.73
N TRP A 372 -14.27 5.94 -27.85
CA TRP A 372 -12.97 5.31 -27.91
C TRP A 372 -12.99 3.78 -28.09
N ILE A 373 -14.02 3.09 -27.58
CA ILE A 373 -14.15 1.64 -27.76
C ILE A 373 -14.47 1.30 -29.21
N THR A 374 -15.33 2.08 -29.86
CA THR A 374 -15.65 1.94 -31.28
C THR A 374 -14.45 2.30 -32.15
N GLU A 375 -13.75 3.37 -31.80
CA GLU A 375 -12.51 3.77 -32.48
C GLU A 375 -11.43 2.67 -32.40
N ILE A 376 -11.17 2.11 -31.22
CA ILE A 376 -10.25 0.98 -31.07
C ILE A 376 -10.70 -0.20 -31.95
N ARG A 377 -12.00 -0.47 -32.03
CA ARG A 377 -12.52 -1.56 -32.86
C ARG A 377 -12.24 -1.33 -34.33
N SER A 378 -12.38 -0.10 -34.83
CA SER A 378 -12.11 0.24 -36.22
C SER A 378 -10.63 0.22 -36.57
N LEU A 379 -9.76 0.63 -35.67
CA LEU A 379 -8.32 0.74 -35.85
C LEU A 379 -7.56 -0.57 -35.58
N TYR A 380 -8.12 -1.49 -34.80
CA TYR A 380 -7.44 -2.69 -34.36
C TYR A 380 -7.41 -3.79 -35.43
N LEU A 381 -6.33 -3.87 -36.19
CA LEU A 381 -6.17 -4.78 -37.33
C LEU A 381 -6.16 -6.28 -36.98
N LEU A 382 -5.95 -6.67 -35.73
CA LEU A 382 -5.95 -8.07 -35.29
C LEU A 382 -7.36 -8.60 -34.96
N GLY A 383 -8.40 -7.83 -35.23
CA GLY A 383 -9.70 -8.01 -34.63
C GLY A 383 -10.73 -8.82 -35.42
N ALA A 384 -10.40 -9.44 -36.56
CA ALA A 384 -11.34 -10.30 -37.24
C ALA A 384 -11.81 -11.43 -36.31
N GLY A 385 -13.08 -11.37 -35.84
CA GLY A 385 -13.67 -12.33 -34.93
C GLY A 385 -13.54 -12.06 -33.43
N LYS A 386 -12.89 -10.98 -32.98
CA LYS A 386 -12.82 -10.59 -31.57
C LYS A 386 -13.99 -9.69 -31.18
N ASN A 387 -14.54 -9.94 -29.99
CA ASN A 387 -15.53 -9.05 -29.41
C ASN A 387 -14.86 -7.84 -28.72
N GLU A 388 -15.66 -6.86 -28.36
CA GLU A 388 -15.23 -5.62 -27.71
C GLU A 388 -14.40 -5.87 -26.45
N ASP A 389 -14.79 -6.81 -25.60
CA ASP A 389 -14.08 -7.13 -24.37
C ASP A 389 -12.68 -7.70 -24.65
N GLN A 390 -12.53 -8.52 -25.69
CA GLN A 390 -11.22 -9.07 -26.07
C GLN A 390 -10.29 -7.98 -26.58
N MET A 391 -10.81 -7.05 -27.38
CA MET A 391 -10.03 -5.92 -27.89
C MET A 391 -9.59 -4.98 -26.78
N LEU A 392 -10.48 -4.65 -25.87
CA LEU A 392 -10.21 -3.86 -24.70
C LEU A 392 -9.12 -4.51 -23.81
N ASN A 393 -9.21 -5.82 -23.63
CA ASN A 393 -8.20 -6.60 -22.91
C ASN A 393 -6.83 -6.53 -23.61
N ASP A 394 -6.77 -6.61 -24.94
CA ASP A 394 -5.50 -6.57 -25.69
C ASP A 394 -4.83 -5.20 -25.60
N VAL A 395 -5.61 -4.11 -25.72
CA VAL A 395 -5.10 -2.74 -25.55
C VAL A 395 -4.58 -2.51 -24.14
N TRP A 396 -5.39 -2.88 -23.12
CA TRP A 396 -4.97 -2.79 -21.74
C TRP A 396 -3.75 -3.68 -21.47
N HIS A 397 -3.71 -4.90 -22.00
CA HIS A 397 -2.60 -5.83 -21.80
C HIS A 397 -1.30 -5.30 -22.42
N ALA A 398 -1.35 -4.63 -23.55
CA ALA A 398 -0.20 -3.96 -24.12
C ALA A 398 0.32 -2.86 -23.18
N LEU A 399 -0.56 -1.95 -22.73
CA LEU A 399 -0.21 -0.94 -21.72
C LEU A 399 0.37 -1.55 -20.45
N PHE A 400 -0.21 -2.65 -19.98
CA PHE A 400 0.20 -3.31 -18.73
C PHE A 400 1.47 -4.13 -18.86
N SER A 401 1.77 -4.71 -20.04
CA SER A 401 2.85 -5.68 -20.23
C SER A 401 4.15 -5.08 -20.71
N PHE A 402 4.10 -4.08 -21.59
CA PHE A 402 5.32 -3.48 -22.14
C PHE A 402 6.08 -2.67 -21.07
N ASN A 403 7.37 -2.99 -20.94
CA ASN A 403 8.29 -2.29 -20.03
C ASN A 403 9.04 -1.15 -20.75
N ASP A 404 9.25 -1.29 -22.05
CA ASP A 404 9.96 -0.33 -22.89
C ASP A 404 8.97 0.57 -23.61
N GLU A 405 9.15 1.88 -23.46
CA GLU A 405 8.29 2.89 -24.05
C GLU A 405 8.36 2.89 -25.59
N GLY A 406 9.57 2.74 -26.15
CA GLY A 406 9.77 2.72 -27.61
C GLY A 406 9.05 1.54 -28.26
N ARG A 407 9.15 0.34 -27.67
CA ARG A 407 8.43 -0.85 -28.15
C ARG A 407 6.92 -0.69 -28.06
N LEU A 408 6.41 -0.05 -26.98
CA LEU A 408 4.97 0.20 -26.87
C LEU A 408 4.50 1.20 -27.91
N ARG A 409 5.28 2.25 -28.21
CA ARG A 409 4.99 3.21 -29.28
C ARG A 409 4.95 2.53 -30.64
N SER A 410 5.96 1.74 -30.98
CA SER A 410 5.97 0.96 -32.23
C SER A 410 4.76 0.05 -32.35
N TRP A 411 4.43 -0.68 -31.27
CA TRP A 411 3.23 -1.52 -31.21
C TRP A 411 1.93 -0.71 -31.44
N ALA A 412 1.82 0.48 -30.83
CA ALA A 412 0.65 1.34 -30.98
C ALA A 412 0.51 1.89 -32.41
N CYS A 413 1.60 2.30 -33.06
CA CYS A 413 1.60 2.71 -34.47
C CYS A 413 1.23 1.55 -35.40
N GLU A 414 1.81 0.36 -35.18
CA GLU A 414 1.60 -0.80 -36.06
C GLU A 414 0.22 -1.44 -35.86
N LYS A 415 -0.28 -1.55 -34.64
CA LYS A 415 -1.51 -2.31 -34.32
C LYS A 415 -2.75 -1.46 -34.15
N LEU A 416 -2.60 -0.24 -33.65
CA LEU A 416 -3.70 0.70 -33.43
C LEU A 416 -3.71 1.84 -34.46
N GLN A 417 -2.77 1.84 -35.42
CA GLN A 417 -2.63 2.88 -36.49
C GLN A 417 -2.58 4.32 -35.90
N LEU A 418 -2.00 4.48 -34.72
CA LEU A 418 -1.87 5.79 -34.08
C LEU A 418 -0.77 6.61 -34.77
N THR A 419 -0.97 7.92 -34.79
CA THR A 419 0.09 8.87 -35.15
C THR A 419 1.21 8.83 -34.08
N ASP A 420 2.40 9.34 -34.43
CA ASP A 420 3.52 9.39 -33.48
C ASP A 420 3.17 10.15 -32.19
N GLU A 421 2.40 11.23 -32.29
CA GLU A 421 1.94 12.00 -31.12
C GLU A 421 0.96 11.22 -30.26
N GLN A 422 -0.03 10.57 -30.88
CA GLN A 422 -0.99 9.71 -30.18
C GLN A 422 -0.29 8.50 -29.54
N ALA A 423 0.66 7.87 -30.25
CA ALA A 423 1.42 6.75 -29.73
C ALA A 423 2.31 7.15 -28.54
N LYS A 424 2.86 8.37 -28.57
CA LYS A 424 3.59 8.96 -27.44
C LYS A 424 2.65 9.20 -26.24
N ALA A 425 1.49 9.78 -26.48
CA ALA A 425 0.47 9.98 -25.42
C ALA A 425 -0.02 8.64 -24.85
N PHE A 426 -0.27 7.64 -25.71
CA PHE A 426 -0.65 6.29 -25.29
C PHE A 426 0.43 5.62 -24.43
N ALA A 427 1.69 5.70 -24.83
CA ALA A 427 2.80 5.14 -24.08
C ALA A 427 3.05 5.87 -22.73
N ALA A 428 2.64 7.13 -22.63
CA ALA A 428 2.74 7.91 -21.39
C ALA A 428 1.67 7.57 -20.34
N ILE A 429 0.61 6.81 -20.68
CA ILE A 429 -0.44 6.41 -19.74
C ILE A 429 0.17 5.60 -18.60
N LYS A 430 0.05 6.12 -17.37
CA LYS A 430 0.49 5.46 -16.14
C LYS A 430 -0.63 4.58 -15.61
N LEU A 431 -0.31 3.30 -15.37
CA LEU A 431 -1.25 2.34 -14.83
C LEU A 431 -1.01 2.10 -13.34
N PRO A 432 -2.04 2.20 -12.47
CA PRO A 432 -1.96 1.70 -11.09
C PRO A 432 -1.58 0.21 -11.05
N GLN A 433 -0.68 -0.16 -10.16
CA GLN A 433 -0.13 -1.53 -10.06
C GLN A 433 -0.87 -2.42 -9.05
N ASP A 434 -1.90 -1.92 -8.41
CA ASP A 434 -2.70 -2.65 -7.43
C ASP A 434 -3.68 -3.64 -8.07
N TYR A 435 -4.18 -4.57 -7.25
CA TYR A 435 -5.14 -5.60 -7.65
C TYR A 435 -6.42 -5.51 -6.83
N ALA A 436 -7.55 -5.68 -7.50
CA ALA A 436 -8.88 -5.78 -6.88
C ALA A 436 -9.03 -7.04 -6.04
N ALA A 437 -10.15 -7.20 -5.35
CA ALA A 437 -10.50 -8.44 -4.64
C ALA A 437 -11.07 -9.53 -5.58
N LEU A 438 -11.68 -9.12 -6.69
CA LEU A 438 -12.38 -9.98 -7.62
C LEU A 438 -11.57 -10.26 -8.90
N SER A 439 -11.90 -11.35 -9.59
CA SER A 439 -11.37 -11.67 -10.92
C SER A 439 -12.10 -10.85 -12.00
N LEU A 440 -11.47 -10.68 -13.15
CA LEU A 440 -12.12 -10.04 -14.31
C LEU A 440 -13.39 -10.78 -14.74
N ASN A 441 -13.41 -12.12 -14.62
CA ASN A 441 -14.58 -12.93 -14.93
C ASN A 441 -15.76 -12.66 -13.98
N ALA A 442 -15.49 -12.60 -12.66
CA ALA A 442 -16.51 -12.26 -11.68
C ALA A 442 -17.03 -10.82 -11.88
N ILE A 443 -16.12 -9.88 -12.14
CA ILE A 443 -16.48 -8.49 -12.46
C ILE A 443 -17.39 -8.44 -13.72
N GLY A 444 -17.06 -9.17 -14.78
CA GLY A 444 -17.87 -9.21 -15.99
C GLY A 444 -19.29 -9.71 -15.73
N LYS A 445 -19.45 -10.75 -14.91
CA LYS A 445 -20.78 -11.25 -14.51
C LYS A 445 -21.59 -10.24 -13.70
N ILE A 446 -20.95 -9.54 -12.76
CA ILE A 446 -21.58 -8.53 -11.92
C ILE A 446 -21.95 -7.28 -12.74
N LEU A 447 -21.09 -6.89 -13.69
CA LEU A 447 -21.32 -5.74 -14.57
C LEU A 447 -22.61 -5.84 -15.37
N VAL A 448 -23.03 -7.05 -15.78
CA VAL A 448 -24.31 -7.24 -16.49
C VAL A 448 -25.45 -6.62 -15.68
N TYR A 449 -25.53 -6.92 -14.40
CA TYR A 449 -26.58 -6.41 -13.52
C TYR A 449 -26.38 -4.97 -13.08
N LEU A 450 -25.12 -4.54 -12.86
CA LEU A 450 -24.83 -3.14 -12.54
C LEU A 450 -25.22 -2.20 -13.68
N ARG A 451 -25.05 -2.60 -14.95
CA ARG A 451 -25.49 -1.84 -16.13
C ARG A 451 -27.02 -1.73 -16.24
N CYS A 452 -27.74 -2.70 -15.67
CA CYS A 452 -29.21 -2.63 -15.53
C CYS A 452 -29.68 -1.76 -14.35
N GLY A 453 -28.77 -1.07 -13.64
CA GLY A 453 -29.10 -0.18 -12.53
C GLY A 453 -29.21 -0.86 -11.16
N TYR A 454 -29.00 -2.17 -11.05
CA TYR A 454 -28.99 -2.87 -9.76
C TYR A 454 -27.85 -2.35 -8.87
N ARG A 455 -28.10 -2.30 -7.56
CA ARG A 455 -27.05 -1.96 -6.60
C ARG A 455 -26.04 -3.09 -6.48
N TYR A 456 -24.84 -2.77 -5.99
CA TYR A 456 -23.72 -3.72 -5.90
C TYR A 456 -24.09 -5.01 -5.17
N ASP A 457 -24.76 -4.94 -4.04
CA ASP A 457 -25.14 -6.12 -3.24
C ASP A 457 -26.19 -7.00 -3.93
N GLU A 458 -27.10 -6.42 -4.69
CA GLU A 458 -28.07 -7.11 -5.52
C GLU A 458 -27.38 -7.78 -6.73
N ALA A 459 -26.59 -7.00 -7.46
CA ALA A 459 -25.84 -7.46 -8.63
C ALA A 459 -24.90 -8.62 -8.32
N VAL A 460 -24.29 -8.63 -7.13
CA VAL A 460 -23.41 -9.72 -6.70
C VAL A 460 -24.14 -11.02 -6.49
N PHE A 461 -25.32 -11.00 -5.85
CA PHE A 461 -26.13 -12.23 -5.70
C PHE A 461 -26.64 -12.73 -7.04
N LEU A 462 -27.11 -11.84 -7.91
CA LEU A 462 -27.63 -12.20 -9.23
C LEU A 462 -26.53 -12.70 -10.19
N ALA A 463 -25.33 -12.22 -10.07
CA ALA A 463 -24.22 -12.45 -11.03
C ALA A 463 -23.90 -13.94 -11.28
N ASN A 464 -24.18 -14.81 -10.34
CA ASN A 464 -23.89 -16.23 -10.48
C ASN A 464 -25.14 -17.15 -10.40
N LEU A 465 -26.32 -16.61 -10.62
CA LEU A 465 -27.57 -17.37 -10.68
C LEU A 465 -27.52 -18.52 -11.67
N ARG A 466 -26.87 -18.31 -12.82
CA ARG A 466 -26.65 -19.38 -13.82
C ARG A 466 -26.00 -20.65 -13.23
N ALA A 467 -25.16 -20.52 -12.21
CA ALA A 467 -24.53 -21.66 -11.56
C ALA A 467 -25.42 -22.30 -10.47
N ALA A 468 -26.34 -21.54 -9.92
CA ALA A 468 -27.26 -21.95 -8.87
C ALA A 468 -28.53 -22.59 -9.42
N LEU A 469 -29.04 -22.08 -10.54
CA LEU A 469 -30.28 -22.56 -11.16
C LEU A 469 -30.03 -23.77 -12.10
N PRO A 470 -31.02 -24.65 -12.28
CA PRO A 470 -31.05 -25.65 -13.37
C PRO A 470 -30.94 -24.94 -14.73
N LYS A 471 -30.38 -25.63 -15.73
CA LYS A 471 -30.17 -25.03 -17.07
C LYS A 471 -31.48 -24.63 -17.75
N GLU A 472 -32.50 -25.43 -17.57
CA GLU A 472 -33.83 -25.24 -18.13
C GLU A 472 -34.50 -24.00 -17.53
N VAL A 473 -34.41 -23.83 -16.21
CA VAL A 473 -34.98 -22.65 -15.49
C VAL A 473 -34.23 -21.39 -15.86
N TYR A 474 -32.89 -21.46 -15.99
CA TYR A 474 -32.10 -20.30 -16.36
C TYR A 474 -32.30 -19.88 -17.83
N ALA A 475 -32.60 -20.81 -18.73
CA ALA A 475 -32.84 -20.54 -20.14
C ALA A 475 -34.22 -19.90 -20.39
N ASP A 476 -35.19 -20.12 -19.52
CA ASP A 476 -36.48 -19.46 -19.54
C ASP A 476 -36.36 -18.02 -19.02
N GLU A 477 -36.45 -17.06 -19.93
CA GLU A 477 -36.25 -15.63 -19.61
C GLU A 477 -37.30 -15.07 -18.64
N SER A 478 -38.55 -15.50 -18.79
CA SER A 478 -39.64 -15.04 -17.95
C SER A 478 -39.47 -15.52 -16.51
N ARG A 479 -39.26 -16.83 -16.36
CA ARG A 479 -39.01 -17.44 -15.04
C ARG A 479 -37.75 -16.98 -14.38
N ARG A 480 -36.69 -16.75 -15.15
CA ARG A 480 -35.44 -16.19 -14.64
C ARG A 480 -35.65 -14.77 -14.10
N HIS A 481 -36.36 -13.94 -14.85
CA HIS A 481 -36.63 -12.56 -14.46
C HIS A 481 -37.50 -12.49 -13.18
N GLU A 482 -38.51 -13.35 -13.05
CA GLU A 482 -39.31 -13.51 -11.84
C GLU A 482 -38.44 -13.83 -10.63
N ILE A 483 -37.56 -14.87 -10.75
CA ILE A 483 -36.62 -15.25 -9.69
C ILE A 483 -35.65 -14.10 -9.34
N GLU A 484 -35.17 -13.36 -10.32
CA GLU A 484 -34.29 -12.19 -10.12
C GLU A 484 -35.00 -11.11 -9.30
N GLN A 485 -36.29 -10.78 -9.63
CA GLN A 485 -37.08 -9.79 -8.91
C GLN A 485 -37.39 -10.24 -7.47
N ASP A 486 -37.76 -11.50 -7.29
CA ASP A 486 -38.04 -12.06 -5.97
C ASP A 486 -36.80 -12.03 -5.04
N ILE A 487 -35.61 -12.41 -5.56
CA ILE A 487 -34.37 -12.31 -4.82
C ILE A 487 -34.08 -10.87 -4.43
N VAL A 488 -34.29 -9.91 -5.33
CA VAL A 488 -34.09 -8.48 -5.04
C VAL A 488 -35.05 -8.03 -3.95
N SER A 489 -36.33 -8.44 -4.04
CA SER A 489 -37.34 -8.11 -3.04
C SER A 489 -37.02 -8.65 -1.66
N LEU A 490 -36.54 -9.91 -1.58
CA LEU A 490 -36.06 -10.53 -0.34
C LEU A 490 -34.84 -9.79 0.27
N LEU A 491 -33.91 -9.33 -0.58
CA LEU A 491 -32.76 -8.56 -0.14
C LEU A 491 -33.15 -7.17 0.37
N LEU A 492 -34.19 -6.55 -0.21
CA LEU A 492 -34.74 -5.27 0.23
C LEU A 492 -35.47 -5.41 1.58
N ASP A 493 -36.27 -6.45 1.73
CA ASP A 493 -36.97 -6.73 2.99
C ASP A 493 -36.02 -7.03 4.13
N TYR A 494 -34.94 -7.77 3.88
CA TYR A 494 -33.90 -7.99 4.86
C TYR A 494 -33.24 -6.68 5.32
N LYS A 495 -33.11 -5.70 4.46
CA LYS A 495 -32.56 -4.37 4.81
C LYS A 495 -33.53 -3.53 5.65
N ARG A 496 -34.85 -3.65 5.41
CA ARG A 496 -35.88 -2.94 6.15
C ARG A 496 -36.10 -3.48 7.57
N ASN A 497 -35.87 -4.80 7.75
CA ASN A 497 -36.03 -5.51 9.03
C ASN A 497 -34.70 -6.06 9.57
N PRO A 498 -33.77 -5.20 10.02
CA PRO A 498 -32.44 -5.63 10.44
C PRO A 498 -32.39 -6.32 11.83
N TYR A 499 -33.52 -6.45 12.52
CA TYR A 499 -33.57 -6.86 13.93
C TYR A 499 -33.73 -8.36 14.18
N ASN A 500 -33.88 -9.18 13.15
CA ASN A 500 -33.95 -10.62 13.38
C ASN A 500 -32.52 -11.19 13.41
N LYS A 501 -31.96 -11.35 14.64
CA LYS A 501 -30.58 -11.83 14.87
C LYS A 501 -30.33 -13.28 14.37
N PHE A 502 -31.38 -14.02 14.08
CA PHE A 502 -31.33 -15.44 13.72
C PHE A 502 -31.56 -15.70 12.24
N ASP A 503 -31.94 -14.65 11.48
CA ASP A 503 -32.24 -14.73 10.06
C ASP A 503 -31.08 -14.15 9.23
N SER A 504 -30.56 -14.91 8.29
CA SER A 504 -29.54 -14.47 7.35
C SER A 504 -30.13 -14.32 5.96
N LYS A 505 -29.52 -13.51 5.11
CA LYS A 505 -29.91 -13.35 3.70
C LYS A 505 -29.91 -14.70 2.97
N GLU A 506 -28.92 -15.52 3.28
CA GLU A 506 -28.79 -16.86 2.72
C GLU A 506 -29.92 -17.77 3.15
N HIS A 507 -30.38 -17.65 4.38
CA HIS A 507 -31.48 -18.45 4.89
C HIS A 507 -32.79 -18.13 4.16
N ARG A 508 -33.11 -16.87 4.00
CA ARG A 508 -34.31 -16.45 3.25
C ARG A 508 -34.30 -16.88 1.79
N ILE A 509 -33.14 -16.80 1.13
CA ILE A 509 -32.98 -17.28 -0.25
C ILE A 509 -33.07 -18.81 -0.30
N ALA A 510 -32.58 -19.51 0.72
CA ALA A 510 -32.69 -20.97 0.82
C ALA A 510 -34.15 -21.42 0.97
N ASP A 511 -34.91 -20.77 1.84
CA ASP A 511 -36.33 -21.00 2.03
C ASP A 511 -37.09 -20.74 0.73
N TYR A 512 -36.83 -19.61 0.06
CA TYR A 512 -37.40 -19.31 -1.24
C TYR A 512 -37.11 -20.39 -2.29
N PHE A 513 -35.86 -20.89 -2.38
CA PHE A 513 -35.51 -21.96 -3.30
C PHE A 513 -36.26 -23.25 -2.99
N SER A 514 -36.38 -23.61 -1.72
CA SER A 514 -37.10 -24.78 -1.27
C SER A 514 -38.59 -24.70 -1.62
N ASP A 515 -39.20 -23.55 -1.36
CA ASP A 515 -40.63 -23.30 -1.64
C ASP A 515 -40.99 -23.36 -3.14
N HIS A 516 -39.99 -23.01 -4.01
CA HIS A 516 -40.14 -23.01 -5.47
C HIS A 516 -39.56 -24.28 -6.14
N GLY A 517 -39.30 -25.33 -5.35
CA GLY A 517 -38.78 -26.62 -5.86
C GLY A 517 -37.38 -26.53 -6.46
N LEU A 518 -36.58 -25.52 -6.06
CA LEU A 518 -35.18 -25.35 -6.47
C LEU A 518 -34.24 -25.97 -5.41
N ASP A 519 -33.09 -26.45 -5.86
CA ASP A 519 -32.11 -27.11 -4.99
C ASP A 519 -31.34 -26.07 -4.15
N ALA A 520 -31.74 -25.92 -2.88
CA ALA A 520 -31.11 -25.01 -1.93
C ALA A 520 -29.62 -25.31 -1.68
N SER A 521 -29.14 -26.55 -1.94
CA SER A 521 -27.72 -26.88 -1.79
C SER A 521 -26.82 -26.12 -2.80
N ARG A 522 -27.38 -25.65 -3.91
CA ARG A 522 -26.68 -24.89 -4.93
C ARG A 522 -26.45 -23.42 -4.55
N LEU A 523 -27.05 -22.92 -3.47
CA LEU A 523 -26.83 -21.55 -2.98
C LEU A 523 -25.36 -21.27 -2.61
N MET A 524 -24.59 -22.28 -2.24
CA MET A 524 -23.15 -22.15 -2.03
C MET A 524 -22.40 -21.66 -3.27
N ARG A 525 -23.00 -21.75 -4.46
CA ARG A 525 -22.43 -21.26 -5.72
C ARG A 525 -22.72 -19.77 -5.98
N LEU A 526 -23.64 -19.16 -5.25
CA LEU A 526 -23.86 -17.72 -5.33
C LEU A 526 -22.70 -16.94 -4.75
N TYR A 527 -22.46 -15.77 -5.31
CA TYR A 527 -21.49 -14.86 -4.74
C TYR A 527 -22.08 -14.19 -3.50
N HIS A 528 -21.22 -13.92 -2.51
CA HIS A 528 -21.66 -13.26 -1.29
C HIS A 528 -20.76 -12.05 -0.98
N PRO A 529 -21.32 -10.83 -0.84
CA PRO A 529 -20.51 -9.61 -0.62
C PRO A 529 -19.61 -9.67 0.61
N SER A 530 -20.05 -10.30 1.70
CA SER A 530 -19.26 -10.41 2.93
C SER A 530 -18.03 -11.31 2.80
N LYS A 531 -17.93 -12.12 1.74
CA LYS A 531 -16.77 -12.99 1.47
C LYS A 531 -15.62 -12.29 0.77
N ILE A 532 -15.80 -11.03 0.29
CA ILE A 532 -14.78 -10.32 -0.49
C ILE A 532 -13.43 -10.22 0.22
N GLU A 533 -13.44 -10.06 1.54
CA GLU A 533 -12.23 -9.92 2.36
C GLU A 533 -11.93 -11.14 3.23
N THR A 534 -12.65 -12.25 3.06
CA THR A 534 -12.47 -13.42 3.91
C THR A 534 -11.42 -14.38 3.35
N TYR A 535 -10.92 -15.24 4.19
CA TYR A 535 -10.12 -16.38 3.78
C TYR A 535 -11.02 -17.40 3.07
N PRO A 536 -10.52 -18.11 2.04
CA PRO A 536 -11.27 -19.20 1.45
C PRO A 536 -11.51 -20.31 2.48
N ASP A 537 -12.68 -20.93 2.42
CA ASP A 537 -13.04 -22.04 3.31
C ASP A 537 -11.98 -23.15 3.24
N ALA A 538 -11.69 -23.71 4.39
CA ALA A 538 -10.73 -24.79 4.49
C ALA A 538 -11.23 -26.02 3.73
N GLN A 539 -10.31 -26.67 3.01
CA GLN A 539 -10.61 -27.88 2.28
C GLN A 539 -10.00 -29.08 2.98
N PRO A 540 -10.70 -30.24 3.02
CA PRO A 540 -10.12 -31.47 3.51
C PRO A 540 -8.87 -31.85 2.69
N LYS A 541 -7.84 -32.32 3.36
CA LYS A 541 -6.66 -32.87 2.72
C LYS A 541 -6.90 -34.35 2.32
N ALA A 542 -5.90 -34.96 1.67
CA ALA A 542 -5.98 -36.35 1.21
C ALA A 542 -6.32 -37.36 2.33
N ASN A 543 -6.07 -37.02 3.61
CA ASN A 543 -6.44 -37.81 4.77
C ASN A 543 -7.86 -37.50 5.33
N GLY A 544 -8.67 -36.75 4.61
CA GLY A 544 -10.02 -36.35 5.05
C GLY A 544 -10.08 -35.31 6.17
N ILE A 545 -8.95 -34.94 6.76
CA ILE A 545 -8.92 -33.99 7.89
C ILE A 545 -8.96 -32.55 7.38
N LEU A 546 -9.93 -31.79 7.87
CA LEU A 546 -10.04 -30.36 7.62
C LEU A 546 -8.86 -29.60 8.26
N GLN A 547 -8.16 -28.77 7.51
CA GLN A 547 -7.01 -28.02 8.01
C GLN A 547 -7.01 -26.58 7.50
N LEU A 548 -6.56 -25.66 8.36
CA LEU A 548 -6.34 -24.26 7.99
C LEU A 548 -5.32 -24.15 6.85
N GLY A 549 -5.67 -23.42 5.80
CA GLY A 549 -4.81 -23.09 4.67
C GLY A 549 -3.68 -22.12 5.01
N SER A 550 -3.14 -21.42 4.02
CA SER A 550 -2.16 -20.34 4.26
C SER A 550 -2.85 -19.09 4.81
N PRO A 551 -2.35 -18.45 5.88
CA PRO A 551 -2.93 -17.20 6.41
C PRO A 551 -2.59 -15.98 5.55
N ARG A 552 -1.86 -16.12 4.45
CA ARG A 552 -1.48 -15.01 3.57
C ARG A 552 -2.67 -14.48 2.79
N THR A 553 -2.95 -13.20 2.99
CA THR A 553 -3.90 -12.43 2.17
C THR A 553 -3.21 -11.19 1.60
N ALA A 554 -3.79 -10.58 0.55
CA ALA A 554 -3.28 -9.33 0.01
C ALA A 554 -3.49 -8.13 0.95
N THR A 555 -4.43 -8.25 1.89
CA THR A 555 -4.82 -7.18 2.81
C THR A 555 -3.92 -7.06 4.04
N ILE A 556 -3.24 -8.14 4.45
CA ILE A 556 -2.36 -8.12 5.62
C ILE A 556 -0.90 -8.04 5.18
N ARG A 557 -0.29 -6.89 5.38
CA ARG A 557 1.16 -6.68 5.16
C ARG A 557 1.94 -6.59 6.48
N ASN A 558 1.25 -6.61 7.63
CA ASN A 558 1.86 -6.51 8.95
C ASN A 558 2.65 -7.80 9.28
N PRO A 559 3.98 -7.73 9.46
CA PRO A 559 4.83 -8.90 9.71
C PRO A 559 4.59 -9.52 11.09
N MET A 560 4.14 -8.74 12.09
CA MET A 560 3.78 -9.23 13.43
C MET A 560 2.53 -10.11 13.34
N ALA A 561 1.46 -9.59 12.74
CA ALA A 561 0.23 -10.34 12.54
C ALA A 561 0.45 -11.59 11.70
N MET A 562 1.23 -11.51 10.63
CA MET A 562 1.54 -12.67 9.80
C MET A 562 2.31 -13.75 10.59
N ARG A 563 3.23 -13.35 11.47
CA ARG A 563 3.98 -14.31 12.30
C ARG A 563 3.04 -15.03 13.26
N ALA A 564 2.21 -14.29 13.99
CA ALA A 564 1.23 -14.85 14.95
C ALA A 564 0.22 -15.78 14.24
N LEU A 565 -0.31 -15.39 13.06
CA LEU A 565 -1.26 -16.23 12.32
C LEU A 565 -0.63 -17.53 11.80
N PHE A 566 0.65 -17.53 11.41
CA PHE A 566 1.34 -18.77 11.05
C PHE A 566 1.57 -19.69 12.24
N ARG A 567 1.82 -19.13 13.45
CA ARG A 567 1.91 -19.92 14.69
C ARG A 567 0.55 -20.49 15.07
N LEU A 568 -0.49 -19.66 15.03
CA LEU A 568 -1.87 -20.12 15.24
C LEU A 568 -2.25 -21.25 14.29
N ARG A 569 -1.91 -21.13 12.98
CA ARG A 569 -2.12 -22.21 12.00
C ARG A 569 -1.46 -23.51 12.44
N ASN A 570 -0.22 -23.45 12.87
CA ASN A 570 0.54 -24.63 13.24
C ASN A 570 -0.11 -25.32 14.46
N LEU A 571 -0.48 -24.55 15.50
CA LEU A 571 -1.16 -25.08 16.67
C LEU A 571 -2.49 -25.75 16.30
N ILE A 572 -3.37 -25.01 15.62
CA ILE A 572 -4.71 -25.51 15.26
C ILE A 572 -4.61 -26.77 14.40
N ASN A 573 -3.74 -26.77 13.37
CA ASN A 573 -3.58 -27.92 12.50
C ASN A 573 -2.95 -29.13 13.20
N THR A 574 -2.19 -28.91 14.27
CA THR A 574 -1.69 -30.00 15.13
C THR A 574 -2.82 -30.60 15.94
N LEU A 575 -3.61 -29.77 16.62
CA LEU A 575 -4.76 -30.23 17.42
C LEU A 575 -5.83 -30.94 16.57
N LEU A 576 -6.08 -30.47 15.34
CA LEU A 576 -6.99 -31.11 14.39
C LEU A 576 -6.46 -32.49 13.94
N ARG A 577 -5.15 -32.62 13.65
CA ARG A 577 -4.52 -33.88 13.24
C ARG A 577 -4.53 -34.92 14.36
N GLU A 578 -4.40 -34.49 15.58
CA GLU A 578 -4.42 -35.32 16.78
C GLU A 578 -5.86 -35.68 17.22
N GLY A 579 -6.89 -35.18 16.52
CA GLY A 579 -8.29 -35.43 16.87
C GLY A 579 -8.73 -34.80 18.21
N ARG A 580 -7.93 -33.88 18.75
CA ARG A 580 -8.21 -33.21 20.03
C ARG A 580 -9.31 -32.17 19.89
N ILE A 581 -9.38 -31.51 18.74
CA ILE A 581 -10.43 -30.57 18.34
C ILE A 581 -11.01 -30.96 16.99
N ASP A 582 -12.22 -30.54 16.75
CA ASP A 582 -13.00 -30.78 15.51
C ASP A 582 -13.72 -29.49 15.08
N ARG A 583 -14.54 -29.56 14.01
CA ARG A 583 -15.30 -28.43 13.49
C ARG A 583 -16.28 -27.86 14.52
N ASP A 584 -16.84 -28.68 15.38
CA ASP A 584 -17.86 -28.32 16.37
C ASP A 584 -17.26 -27.69 17.62
N THR A 585 -15.95 -27.75 17.79
CA THR A 585 -15.22 -27.14 18.91
C THR A 585 -15.46 -25.64 18.97
N LYS A 586 -15.90 -25.15 20.12
CA LYS A 586 -16.09 -23.71 20.35
C LYS A 586 -14.75 -23.04 20.50
N ILE A 587 -14.51 -21.96 19.75
CA ILE A 587 -13.29 -21.16 19.86
C ILE A 587 -13.60 -19.85 20.59
N ARG A 588 -12.81 -19.51 21.61
CA ARG A 588 -12.89 -18.23 22.32
C ARG A 588 -11.56 -17.48 22.20
N ILE A 589 -11.60 -16.23 21.73
CA ILE A 589 -10.40 -15.42 21.43
C ILE A 589 -10.47 -14.12 22.20
N GLU A 590 -9.37 -13.72 22.84
CA GLU A 590 -9.26 -12.39 23.45
C GLU A 590 -9.08 -11.30 22.38
N PHE A 591 -9.80 -10.19 22.56
CA PHE A 591 -9.59 -8.95 21.82
C PHE A 591 -9.04 -7.88 22.76
N ALA A 592 -7.85 -7.40 22.47
CA ALA A 592 -7.16 -6.39 23.27
C ALA A 592 -7.88 -5.03 23.36
N ARG A 593 -8.76 -4.72 22.39
CA ARG A 593 -9.58 -3.48 22.38
C ARG A 593 -10.96 -3.78 21.81
N GLY A 594 -11.96 -3.08 22.31
CA GLY A 594 -13.29 -3.06 21.70
C GLY A 594 -13.17 -2.69 20.21
N LEU A 595 -13.86 -3.41 19.34
CA LEU A 595 -14.00 -3.05 17.92
C LEU A 595 -14.42 -1.58 17.86
N ASN A 596 -13.73 -0.76 17.08
CA ASN A 596 -14.19 0.59 16.81
C ASN A 596 -15.61 0.50 16.28
N ASP A 597 -16.57 1.04 17.02
CA ASP A 597 -17.95 1.14 16.56
C ASP A 597 -18.03 2.04 15.32
N ALA A 598 -19.17 2.05 14.67
CA ALA A 598 -19.36 2.85 13.44
C ALA A 598 -19.12 4.35 13.68
N ASN A 599 -19.53 4.85 14.86
CA ASN A 599 -19.39 6.26 15.24
C ASN A 599 -17.92 6.65 15.47
N ARG A 600 -17.15 5.76 16.10
CA ARG A 600 -15.71 5.99 16.29
C ARG A 600 -14.95 5.93 14.97
N ARG A 601 -15.31 5.03 14.06
CA ARG A 601 -14.70 4.99 12.70
C ARG A 601 -14.94 6.27 11.93
N LYS A 602 -16.16 6.76 11.91
CA LYS A 602 -16.51 8.04 11.27
C LYS A 602 -15.76 9.23 11.89
N ALA A 603 -15.62 9.22 13.22
CA ALA A 603 -14.85 10.25 13.92
C ALA A 603 -13.35 10.24 13.50
N ILE A 604 -12.75 9.06 13.36
CA ILE A 604 -11.36 8.90 12.87
C ILE A 604 -11.24 9.40 11.42
N GLU A 605 -12.16 9.02 10.54
CA GLU A 605 -12.18 9.46 9.14
C GLU A 605 -12.32 11.00 9.05
N GLN A 606 -13.20 11.58 9.87
CA GLN A 606 -13.36 13.04 9.95
C GLN A 606 -12.07 13.71 10.42
N TYR A 607 -11.46 13.20 11.48
CA TYR A 607 -10.21 13.75 12.01
C TYR A 607 -9.07 13.71 10.99
N GLN A 608 -8.92 12.60 10.25
CA GLN A 608 -7.91 12.46 9.21
C GLN A 608 -8.14 13.43 8.06
N ARG A 609 -9.40 13.57 7.62
CA ARG A 609 -9.76 14.50 6.54
C ARG A 609 -9.48 15.95 6.91
N GLU A 610 -9.83 16.38 8.12
CA GLU A 610 -9.56 17.74 8.58
C GLU A 610 -8.04 18.01 8.61
N ARG A 611 -7.25 17.02 9.04
CA ARG A 611 -5.78 17.09 9.00
C ARG A 611 -5.23 17.22 7.58
N GLU A 612 -5.82 16.56 6.59
CA GLU A 612 -5.43 16.72 5.18
C GLU A 612 -5.76 18.11 4.64
N VAL A 613 -6.91 18.68 5.03
CA VAL A 613 -7.29 20.04 4.66
C VAL A 613 -6.33 21.05 5.27
N GLU A 614 -6.03 20.92 6.57
CA GLU A 614 -5.05 21.77 7.26
C GLU A 614 -3.66 21.66 6.60
N ASN A 615 -3.20 20.45 6.25
CA ASN A 615 -1.90 20.29 5.59
C ASN A 615 -1.83 21.00 4.24
N ARG A 616 -2.92 21.00 3.47
CA ARG A 616 -2.97 21.76 2.20
C ARG A 616 -2.90 23.27 2.45
N LYS A 617 -3.66 23.76 3.43
CA LYS A 617 -3.62 25.17 3.83
C LYS A 617 -2.21 25.58 4.28
N TYR A 618 -1.57 24.79 5.12
CA TYR A 618 -0.19 25.05 5.57
C TYR A 618 0.82 25.05 4.43
N ALA A 619 0.65 24.15 3.45
CA ALA A 619 1.51 24.15 2.28
C ALA A 619 1.39 25.45 1.44
N GLU A 620 0.18 25.99 1.31
CA GLU A 620 -0.08 27.26 0.65
C GLU A 620 0.49 28.46 1.46
N GLU A 621 0.33 28.43 2.78
CA GLU A 621 0.86 29.45 3.69
C GLU A 621 2.40 29.46 3.70
N ILE A 622 3.04 28.29 3.76
CA ILE A 622 4.51 28.19 3.64
C ILE A 622 4.98 28.78 2.31
N HIS A 623 4.33 28.42 1.21
CA HIS A 623 4.70 28.94 -0.11
C HIS A 623 4.64 30.47 -0.15
N SER A 624 3.55 31.07 0.34
CA SER A 624 3.36 32.52 0.31
C SER A 624 4.28 33.26 1.29
N GLN A 625 4.42 32.78 2.51
CA GLN A 625 5.20 33.46 3.56
C GLN A 625 6.71 33.29 3.31
N TYR A 626 7.16 32.11 2.86
CA TYR A 626 8.57 31.90 2.52
C TYR A 626 9.00 32.77 1.33
N ALA A 627 8.13 32.91 0.33
CA ALA A 627 8.37 33.81 -0.80
C ALA A 627 8.44 35.28 -0.36
N ALA A 628 7.59 35.71 0.58
CA ALA A 628 7.59 37.03 1.13
C ALA A 628 8.86 37.33 1.97
N GLU A 629 9.35 36.37 2.75
CA GLU A 629 10.56 36.55 3.58
C GLU A 629 11.85 36.46 2.76
N THR A 630 11.94 35.55 1.78
CA THR A 630 13.23 35.22 1.13
C THR A 630 13.31 35.67 -0.33
N GLY A 631 12.19 36.05 -0.93
CA GLY A 631 12.09 36.36 -2.37
C GLY A 631 12.21 35.11 -3.27
N ARG A 632 12.11 33.89 -2.71
CA ARG A 632 12.25 32.63 -3.43
C ARG A 632 10.99 31.77 -3.31
N GLU A 633 10.54 31.23 -4.42
CA GLU A 633 9.44 30.26 -4.41
C GLU A 633 9.93 28.87 -3.96
N ILE A 634 9.15 28.21 -3.11
CA ILE A 634 9.40 26.85 -2.66
C ILE A 634 8.14 26.00 -2.77
N LYS A 635 8.30 24.72 -3.13
CA LYS A 635 7.24 23.72 -3.01
C LYS A 635 7.48 22.94 -1.73
N PRO A 636 6.66 23.14 -0.68
CA PRO A 636 6.92 22.52 0.63
C PRO A 636 6.84 20.99 0.56
N SER A 637 7.73 20.33 1.26
CA SER A 637 7.69 18.89 1.52
C SER A 637 6.73 18.56 2.66
N ASP A 638 6.34 17.27 2.80
CA ASP A 638 5.50 16.84 3.92
C ASP A 638 6.15 17.08 5.29
N ASP A 639 7.49 17.07 5.34
CA ASP A 639 8.26 17.38 6.55
C ASP A 639 8.19 18.88 6.90
N GLU A 640 8.28 19.74 5.93
CA GLU A 640 8.14 21.18 6.12
C GLU A 640 6.71 21.56 6.51
N VAL A 641 5.70 20.89 5.97
CA VAL A 641 4.29 21.05 6.41
C VAL A 641 4.11 20.62 7.87
N LEU A 642 4.78 19.51 8.27
CA LEU A 642 4.76 19.10 9.67
C LEU A 642 5.47 20.10 10.58
N LYS A 643 6.63 20.62 10.17
CA LYS A 643 7.36 21.67 10.89
C LYS A 643 6.52 22.93 11.06
N TYR A 644 5.81 23.36 10.03
CA TYR A 644 4.90 24.49 10.09
C TYR A 644 3.78 24.28 11.12
N ARG A 645 3.17 23.11 11.16
CA ARG A 645 2.18 22.76 12.18
C ARG A 645 2.75 22.86 13.59
N LEU A 646 3.94 22.31 13.82
CA LEU A 646 4.60 22.36 15.12
C LEU A 646 4.92 23.79 15.51
N TRP A 647 5.32 24.63 14.56
CA TRP A 647 5.59 26.06 14.73
C TRP A 647 4.33 26.84 15.17
N GLU A 648 3.19 26.60 14.54
CA GLU A 648 1.89 27.15 14.95
C GLU A 648 1.48 26.68 16.35
N GLU A 649 1.65 25.40 16.66
CA GLU A 649 1.33 24.83 17.96
C GLU A 649 2.19 25.39 19.11
N GLN A 650 3.38 25.88 18.80
CA GLN A 650 4.34 26.50 19.71
C GLN A 650 4.28 28.03 19.73
N GLN A 651 3.28 28.64 19.09
CA GLN A 651 3.18 30.10 18.96
C GLN A 651 4.49 30.75 18.50
N HIS A 652 5.15 30.13 17.53
CA HIS A 652 6.36 30.61 16.86
C HIS A 652 7.60 30.68 17.75
N VAL A 653 7.59 30.04 18.94
CA VAL A 653 8.69 30.09 19.91
C VAL A 653 9.23 28.68 20.19
N CYS A 654 10.55 28.55 20.28
CA CYS A 654 11.18 27.31 20.71
C CYS A 654 10.92 27.04 22.19
N PRO A 655 10.29 25.92 22.56
CA PRO A 655 9.99 25.62 23.98
C PRO A 655 11.24 25.48 24.84
N TYR A 656 12.37 25.06 24.24
CA TYR A 656 13.61 24.79 24.96
C TYR A 656 14.49 26.01 25.17
N THR A 657 14.64 26.85 24.14
CA THR A 657 15.55 28.01 24.17
C THR A 657 14.84 29.37 24.32
N GLY A 658 13.54 29.43 24.07
CA GLY A 658 12.77 30.67 24.05
C GLY A 658 13.02 31.53 22.81
N ARG A 659 13.86 31.10 21.86
CA ARG A 659 14.13 31.81 20.62
C ARG A 659 12.88 31.85 19.74
N GLN A 660 12.57 33.02 19.21
CA GLN A 660 11.50 33.17 18.23
C GLN A 660 11.92 32.54 16.89
N ILE A 661 11.00 31.82 16.24
CA ILE A 661 11.26 31.04 15.03
C ILE A 661 10.59 31.76 13.85
N ARG A 662 11.33 32.01 12.78
CA ARG A 662 10.82 32.49 11.50
C ARG A 662 10.64 31.31 10.54
N ILE A 663 9.86 31.47 9.48
CA ILE A 663 9.65 30.41 8.48
C ILE A 663 10.97 30.05 7.80
N SER A 664 11.79 31.01 7.46
CA SER A 664 13.12 30.80 6.88
C SER A 664 14.08 29.97 7.77
N ASP A 665 13.84 29.92 9.09
CA ASP A 665 14.69 29.20 10.05
C ASP A 665 14.47 27.70 10.03
N PHE A 666 13.32 27.19 9.50
CA PHE A 666 13.01 25.76 9.48
C PHE A 666 12.62 25.21 8.09
N VAL A 667 12.45 26.08 7.09
CA VAL A 667 12.17 25.73 5.70
C VAL A 667 13.42 25.96 4.86
N GLY A 668 13.69 25.05 3.91
CA GLY A 668 14.81 25.16 2.99
C GLY A 668 15.96 24.17 3.27
N SER A 669 17.12 24.41 2.63
CA SER A 669 18.22 23.44 2.58
C SER A 669 19.14 23.38 3.81
N ALA A 670 19.11 24.40 4.65
CA ALA A 670 19.98 24.51 5.85
C ALA A 670 19.21 25.12 7.02
N PRO A 671 18.23 24.39 7.59
CA PRO A 671 17.40 24.92 8.67
C PRO A 671 18.17 25.01 9.98
N ASP A 672 17.94 26.09 10.75
CA ASP A 672 18.43 26.27 12.12
C ASP A 672 17.60 25.48 13.14
N PHE A 673 16.33 25.18 12.79
CA PHE A 673 15.39 24.44 13.62
C PHE A 673 14.96 23.14 12.93
N ASP A 674 14.85 22.07 13.71
CA ASP A 674 14.42 20.77 13.23
C ASP A 674 13.46 20.10 14.19
N ILE A 675 12.84 19.02 13.73
CA ILE A 675 11.92 18.20 14.55
C ILE A 675 12.71 17.52 15.65
N GLU A 676 12.26 17.74 16.87
CA GLU A 676 12.78 17.13 18.07
C GLU A 676 11.74 16.20 18.67
N HIS A 677 12.17 15.06 19.23
CA HIS A 677 11.33 14.15 19.99
C HIS A 677 11.39 14.44 21.48
N THR A 678 10.31 14.98 22.03
CA THR A 678 10.22 15.39 23.46
C THR A 678 10.64 14.26 24.41
N LEU A 679 10.13 13.06 24.17
CA LEU A 679 10.67 11.83 24.77
C LEU A 679 11.62 11.18 23.74
N PRO A 680 12.92 11.08 24.03
CA PRO A 680 13.88 10.54 23.08
C PRO A 680 13.55 9.12 22.66
N GLN A 681 13.56 8.85 21.35
CA GLN A 681 13.32 7.52 20.81
C GLN A 681 14.33 6.49 21.34
N ALA A 682 15.57 6.90 21.59
CA ALA A 682 16.61 6.05 22.16
C ALA A 682 16.27 5.50 23.55
N ARG A 683 15.33 6.16 24.25
CA ARG A 683 14.85 5.77 25.60
C ARG A 683 13.44 5.17 25.58
N GLY A 684 12.86 4.92 24.40
CA GLY A 684 11.53 4.34 24.25
C GLY A 684 10.42 5.33 23.91
N GLY A 685 10.75 6.59 23.59
CA GLY A 685 9.79 7.56 23.04
C GLY A 685 9.24 7.11 21.67
N ASP A 686 7.97 7.42 21.41
CA ASP A 686 7.29 7.10 20.16
C ASP A 686 7.55 8.15 19.05
N ASP A 687 7.18 7.84 17.80
CA ASP A 687 7.28 8.74 16.64
C ASP A 687 5.97 9.50 16.35
N SER A 688 5.02 9.54 17.31
CA SER A 688 3.76 10.26 17.12
C SER A 688 3.98 11.77 17.07
N GLN A 689 3.08 12.50 16.41
CA GLN A 689 3.15 13.98 16.35
C GLN A 689 3.09 14.63 17.73
N MET A 690 2.38 14.02 18.69
CA MET A 690 2.34 14.53 20.07
C MET A 690 3.68 14.41 20.81
N ASN A 691 4.64 13.66 20.28
CA ASN A 691 6.01 13.55 20.79
C ASN A 691 6.99 14.45 20.00
N LYS A 692 6.49 15.37 19.17
CA LYS A 692 7.33 16.21 18.32
C LYS A 692 7.13 17.69 18.59
N THR A 693 8.24 18.43 18.58
CA THR A 693 8.30 19.90 18.64
C THR A 693 9.41 20.41 17.73
N LEU A 694 9.42 21.68 17.42
CA LEU A 694 10.56 22.33 16.79
C LEU A 694 11.55 22.79 17.86
N CYS A 695 12.80 22.44 17.67
CA CYS A 695 13.89 22.80 18.55
C CYS A 695 15.07 23.31 17.74
N GLU A 696 15.81 24.26 18.29
CA GLU A 696 17.06 24.74 17.74
C GLU A 696 18.06 23.58 17.61
N ASN A 697 18.62 23.39 16.42
CA ASN A 697 19.51 22.26 16.11
C ASN A 697 20.69 22.13 17.05
N ARG A 698 21.31 23.27 17.41
CA ARG A 698 22.45 23.28 18.31
C ARG A 698 22.05 22.80 19.71
N PHE A 699 20.94 23.33 20.26
CA PHE A 699 20.45 22.92 21.58
C PHE A 699 20.09 21.43 21.61
N ASN A 700 19.39 20.96 20.57
CA ASN A 700 18.98 19.58 20.47
C ASN A 700 20.19 18.61 20.43
N ARG A 701 21.23 18.94 19.68
CA ARG A 701 22.40 18.09 19.47
C ARG A 701 23.42 18.16 20.62
N GLU A 702 23.63 19.33 21.21
CA GLU A 702 24.68 19.56 22.22
C GLU A 702 24.14 19.42 23.65
N THR A 703 22.94 19.93 23.96
CA THR A 703 22.41 20.04 25.32
C THR A 703 21.35 18.99 25.65
N LYS A 704 20.28 18.92 24.82
CA LYS A 704 19.18 17.98 25.09
C LYS A 704 19.57 16.53 24.83
N ARG A 705 20.12 16.20 23.67
CA ARG A 705 20.52 14.84 23.29
C ARG A 705 19.42 13.80 23.60
N ALA A 706 19.71 12.84 24.48
CA ALA A 706 18.79 11.80 24.94
C ALA A 706 18.19 12.09 26.33
N LYS A 707 18.23 13.34 26.80
CA LYS A 707 17.62 13.74 28.07
C LYS A 707 16.12 13.99 27.92
N LEU A 708 15.36 13.68 28.96
CA LEU A 708 13.98 14.12 29.08
C LEU A 708 13.92 15.64 29.36
N PRO A 709 12.84 16.35 29.03
CA PRO A 709 12.68 17.74 29.41
C PRO A 709 12.86 17.97 30.92
N ALA A 710 12.34 17.09 31.77
CA ALA A 710 12.49 17.14 33.21
C ALA A 710 13.93 17.00 33.74
N GLU A 711 14.84 16.47 32.92
CA GLU A 711 16.28 16.33 33.26
C GLU A 711 17.12 17.53 32.85
N LEU A 712 16.52 18.53 32.21
CA LEU A 712 17.21 19.73 31.77
C LEU A 712 17.26 20.78 32.88
N SER A 713 18.38 21.50 33.00
CA SER A 713 18.56 22.54 34.02
C SER A 713 17.58 23.70 33.90
N ASN A 714 17.07 23.95 32.69
CA ASN A 714 16.10 25.01 32.39
C ASN A 714 14.65 24.47 32.29
N HIS A 715 14.34 23.34 32.93
CA HIS A 715 13.00 22.74 32.87
C HIS A 715 11.88 23.69 33.34
N VAL A 716 12.12 24.49 34.37
CA VAL A 716 11.14 25.47 34.88
C VAL A 716 10.78 26.46 33.80
N GLU A 717 11.76 27.06 33.13
CA GLU A 717 11.55 27.98 32.04
C GLU A 717 10.84 27.35 30.83
N ILE A 718 11.15 26.07 30.54
CA ILE A 718 10.48 25.30 29.52
C ILE A 718 8.97 25.17 29.85
N MET A 719 8.65 24.84 31.10
CA MET A 719 7.26 24.70 31.53
C MET A 719 6.50 26.02 31.53
N GLU A 720 7.12 27.14 31.91
CA GLU A 720 6.54 28.47 31.82
C GLU A 720 6.16 28.82 30.35
N ARG A 721 7.04 28.51 29.40
CA ARG A 721 6.74 28.70 27.97
C ARG A 721 5.62 27.78 27.48
N ILE A 722 5.61 26.52 27.89
CA ILE A 722 4.54 25.55 27.56
C ILE A 722 3.18 26.05 28.07
N GLU A 723 3.12 26.60 29.28
CA GLU A 723 1.89 27.21 29.82
C GLU A 723 1.45 28.42 28.96
N SER A 724 2.39 29.24 28.47
CA SER A 724 2.06 30.41 27.63
C SER A 724 1.53 30.03 26.26
N PHE A 725 1.71 28.78 25.78
CA PHE A 725 1.19 28.29 24.50
C PHE A 725 -0.32 28.02 24.48
N GLY A 726 -0.99 28.13 25.64
CA GLY A 726 -2.45 27.94 25.74
C GLY A 726 -2.93 26.49 25.57
N TRP A 727 -2.02 25.52 25.74
CA TRP A 727 -2.40 24.09 25.58
C TRP A 727 -3.34 23.63 26.70
N ARG A 728 -3.19 24.14 27.92
CA ARG A 728 -4.04 23.80 29.06
C ARG A 728 -5.47 24.32 28.88
N GLU A 729 -5.62 25.56 28.48
CA GLU A 729 -6.91 26.19 28.19
C GLU A 729 -7.64 25.45 27.07
N LYS A 730 -6.90 25.01 26.06
CA LYS A 730 -7.44 24.22 24.96
C LYS A 730 -7.92 22.83 25.44
N MET A 731 -7.18 22.17 26.32
CA MET A 731 -7.62 20.89 26.92
C MET A 731 -8.88 21.06 27.76
N GLU A 732 -8.97 22.11 28.58
CA GLU A 732 -10.16 22.41 29.40
C GLU A 732 -11.38 22.71 28.55
N SER A 733 -11.23 23.49 27.48
CA SER A 733 -12.28 23.76 26.50
C SER A 733 -12.79 22.48 25.84
N LEU A 734 -11.88 21.60 25.39
CA LEU A 734 -12.22 20.32 24.80
C LEU A 734 -12.93 19.39 25.77
N GLN A 735 -12.51 19.38 27.04
CA GLN A 735 -13.15 18.61 28.09
C GLN A 735 -14.60 19.04 28.33
N LYS A 736 -14.86 20.36 28.43
CA LYS A 736 -16.22 20.93 28.56
C LYS A 736 -17.09 20.56 27.35
N GLN A 737 -16.53 20.61 26.14
CA GLN A 737 -17.25 20.20 24.93
C GLN A 737 -17.60 18.69 24.95
N ILE A 738 -16.69 17.84 25.39
CA ILE A 738 -16.93 16.39 25.53
C ILE A 738 -18.08 16.12 26.51
N GLU A 739 -18.08 16.79 27.66
CA GLU A 739 -19.15 16.67 28.66
C GLU A 739 -20.51 17.11 28.10
N ALA A 740 -20.54 18.19 27.30
CA ALA A 740 -21.75 18.61 26.60
C ALA A 740 -22.27 17.56 25.63
N GLN A 741 -21.39 16.90 24.87
CA GLN A 741 -21.80 15.82 23.97
C GLN A 741 -22.25 14.55 24.71
N VAL A 742 -21.65 14.25 25.87
CA VAL A 742 -22.12 13.17 26.75
C VAL A 742 -23.56 13.44 27.23
N ARG A 743 -23.84 14.66 27.70
CA ARG A 743 -25.20 15.06 28.12
C ARG A 743 -26.17 14.96 26.94
N ARG A 744 -25.80 15.50 25.77
CA ARG A 744 -26.62 15.41 24.56
C ARG A 744 -26.93 13.98 24.14
N SER A 745 -25.94 13.07 24.21
CA SER A 745 -26.13 11.66 23.85
C SER A 745 -27.07 10.90 24.79
N LYS A 746 -27.16 11.34 26.06
CA LYS A 746 -28.08 10.78 27.07
C LYS A 746 -29.50 11.31 26.95
N SER A 747 -29.69 12.58 26.54
CA SER A 747 -30.99 13.25 26.40
C SER A 747 -31.62 13.09 25.01
N ALA A 748 -30.87 12.64 24.00
CA ALA A 748 -31.37 12.49 22.64
C ALA A 748 -32.47 11.41 22.54
N ALA A 749 -33.65 11.80 22.06
CA ALA A 749 -34.78 10.88 21.83
C ALA A 749 -34.61 10.10 20.50
N ILE A 750 -33.91 10.66 19.53
CA ILE A 750 -33.72 10.08 18.19
C ILE A 750 -32.35 9.43 18.07
N LYS A 751 -32.28 8.23 17.50
CA LYS A 751 -31.04 7.44 17.36
C LYS A 751 -29.97 8.18 16.56
N SER A 752 -30.32 8.89 15.49
CA SER A 752 -29.36 9.66 14.68
C SER A 752 -28.70 10.77 15.48
N GLU A 753 -29.46 11.52 16.29
CA GLU A 753 -28.90 12.57 17.15
C GLU A 753 -27.96 12.00 18.21
N LYS A 754 -28.33 10.84 18.77
CA LYS A 754 -27.45 10.11 19.71
C LYS A 754 -26.16 9.66 19.06
N ASP A 755 -26.24 9.10 17.84
CA ASP A 755 -25.07 8.65 17.08
C ASP A 755 -24.16 9.83 16.69
N ASP A 756 -24.72 10.97 16.30
CA ASP A 756 -23.98 12.19 15.99
C ASP A 756 -23.25 12.75 17.22
N ALA A 757 -23.93 12.79 18.38
CA ALA A 757 -23.32 13.22 19.64
C ALA A 757 -22.17 12.28 20.07
N ILE A 758 -22.34 10.96 19.89
CA ILE A 758 -21.30 9.96 20.18
C ILE A 758 -20.11 10.12 19.18
N GLN A 759 -20.38 10.33 17.90
CA GLN A 759 -19.34 10.58 16.90
C GLN A 759 -18.55 11.84 17.25
N ARG A 760 -19.24 12.96 17.54
CA ARG A 760 -18.60 14.23 17.91
C ARG A 760 -17.78 14.10 19.19
N ARG A 761 -18.29 13.36 20.19
CA ARG A 761 -17.54 13.05 21.42
C ARG A 761 -16.23 12.31 21.11
N HIS A 762 -16.26 11.28 20.24
CA HIS A 762 -15.04 10.55 19.88
C HIS A 762 -14.03 11.42 19.14
N TYR A 763 -14.50 12.31 18.30
CA TYR A 763 -13.66 13.27 17.59
C TYR A 763 -12.96 14.24 18.57
N LEU A 764 -13.73 14.86 19.49
CA LEU A 764 -13.19 15.75 20.51
C LEU A 764 -12.22 15.04 21.46
N GLN A 765 -12.50 13.77 21.79
CA GLN A 765 -11.61 12.96 22.62
C GLN A 765 -10.25 12.74 21.95
N MET A 766 -10.22 12.50 20.63
CA MET A 766 -8.93 12.39 19.91
C MET A 766 -8.12 13.69 19.95
N GLN A 767 -8.78 14.84 19.83
CA GLN A 767 -8.12 16.13 19.99
C GLN A 767 -7.60 16.34 21.43
N LEU A 768 -8.41 16.01 22.43
CA LEU A 768 -7.99 16.10 23.85
C LEU A 768 -6.80 15.16 24.14
N ASP A 769 -6.85 13.93 23.64
CA ASP A 769 -5.77 12.95 23.80
C ASP A 769 -4.46 13.42 23.15
N TYR A 770 -4.54 14.12 22.01
CA TYR A 770 -3.40 14.71 21.36
C TYR A 770 -2.74 15.80 22.22
N TRP A 771 -3.50 16.80 22.69
CA TRP A 771 -2.95 17.90 23.47
C TRP A 771 -2.49 17.46 24.85
N ARG A 772 -3.25 16.58 25.51
CA ARG A 772 -2.87 15.97 26.79
C ARG A 772 -1.57 15.18 26.66
N GLY A 773 -1.48 14.33 25.64
CA GLY A 773 -0.27 13.54 25.42
C GLY A 773 0.93 14.41 25.08
N LYS A 774 0.75 15.55 24.40
CA LYS A 774 1.83 16.51 24.11
C LYS A 774 2.31 17.21 25.38
N TYR A 775 1.40 17.70 26.20
CA TYR A 775 1.70 18.37 27.48
C TYR A 775 2.38 17.42 28.48
N GLU A 776 1.81 16.23 28.70
CA GLU A 776 2.32 15.25 29.68
C GLU A 776 3.77 14.84 29.39
N ARG A 777 4.19 14.79 28.13
CA ARG A 777 5.57 14.44 27.76
C ARG A 777 6.61 15.45 28.26
N PHE A 778 6.25 16.68 28.48
CA PHE A 778 7.14 17.68 29.06
C PHE A 778 7.29 17.55 30.59
N THR A 779 6.30 16.91 31.26
CA THR A 779 6.30 16.71 32.71
C THR A 779 6.80 15.33 33.16
N MET A 780 7.01 14.40 32.20
CA MET A 780 7.44 13.03 32.52
C MET A 780 8.87 12.99 33.06
N ALA A 781 9.05 12.44 34.25
CA ALA A 781 10.36 12.14 34.85
C ALA A 781 10.93 10.79 34.36
N GLU A 782 10.05 9.83 33.97
CA GLU A 782 10.42 8.53 33.45
C GLU A 782 9.47 8.12 32.33
N ILE A 783 9.98 7.37 31.35
CA ILE A 783 9.15 6.81 30.28
C ILE A 783 8.58 5.47 30.79
N PRO A 784 7.24 5.33 30.93
CA PRO A 784 6.64 4.08 31.39
C PRO A 784 6.95 2.89 30.45
N GLU A 785 7.28 1.73 31.00
CA GLU A 785 7.44 0.51 30.21
C GLU A 785 6.17 0.20 29.39
N GLY A 786 6.31 -0.03 28.09
CA GLY A 786 5.19 -0.31 27.17
C GLY A 786 4.46 0.93 26.66
N PHE A 787 5.05 2.12 26.77
CA PHE A 787 4.51 3.38 26.29
C PHE A 787 4.22 3.39 24.78
N SER A 788 4.83 2.49 23.99
CA SER A 788 4.58 2.40 22.56
C SER A 788 3.18 1.81 22.29
N ASN A 789 2.28 2.65 21.85
CA ASN A 789 0.89 2.33 21.44
C ASN A 789 0.78 1.29 20.30
N ARG A 790 1.89 0.93 19.68
CA ARG A 790 1.97 0.07 18.49
C ARG A 790 1.62 -1.38 18.78
N GLN A 791 2.07 -1.92 19.92
CA GLN A 791 1.74 -3.31 20.31
C GLN A 791 0.22 -3.54 20.45
N GLY A 792 -0.52 -2.58 21.00
CA GLY A 792 -1.97 -2.68 21.12
C GLY A 792 -2.70 -2.66 19.76
N VAL A 793 -2.15 -1.96 18.75
CA VAL A 793 -2.67 -1.97 17.38
C VAL A 793 -2.40 -3.33 16.72
N ASP A 794 -1.19 -3.87 16.87
CA ASP A 794 -0.81 -5.16 16.30
C ASP A 794 -1.65 -6.31 16.87
N ILE A 795 -1.89 -6.33 18.19
CA ILE A 795 -2.76 -7.33 18.83
C ILE A 795 -4.20 -7.20 18.30
N GLY A 796 -4.72 -5.98 18.11
CA GLY A 796 -6.03 -5.75 17.50
C GLY A 796 -6.12 -6.30 16.06
N ILE A 797 -5.07 -6.12 15.26
CA ILE A 797 -4.98 -6.69 13.91
C ILE A 797 -4.93 -8.22 13.97
N ILE A 798 -4.09 -8.79 14.85
CA ILE A 798 -3.97 -10.24 15.03
C ILE A 798 -5.33 -10.85 15.39
N GLY A 799 -6.02 -10.31 16.39
CA GLY A 799 -7.34 -10.81 16.81
C GLY A 799 -8.39 -10.76 15.71
N LYS A 800 -8.49 -9.61 14.99
CA LYS A 800 -9.43 -9.46 13.86
C LYS A 800 -9.21 -10.54 12.79
N TYR A 801 -7.99 -10.72 12.35
CA TYR A 801 -7.69 -11.65 11.27
C TYR A 801 -7.67 -13.11 11.75
N ALA A 802 -7.29 -13.39 12.98
CA ALA A 802 -7.40 -14.71 13.59
C ALA A 802 -8.85 -15.20 13.60
N ARG A 803 -9.80 -14.33 13.99
CA ARG A 803 -11.23 -14.66 13.95
C ARG A 803 -11.71 -15.01 12.54
N LEU A 804 -11.38 -14.19 11.54
CA LEU A 804 -11.75 -14.44 10.15
C LEU A 804 -11.12 -15.72 9.61
N TYR A 805 -9.89 -16.00 10.01
CA TYR A 805 -9.12 -17.15 9.59
C TYR A 805 -9.67 -18.46 10.20
N LEU A 806 -9.96 -18.45 11.49
CA LEU A 806 -10.52 -19.63 12.17
C LEU A 806 -11.94 -19.96 11.71
N LYS A 807 -12.72 -18.97 11.28
CA LYS A 807 -14.06 -19.19 10.68
C LYS A 807 -14.05 -20.09 9.43
N THR A 808 -12.91 -20.27 8.79
CA THR A 808 -12.79 -21.18 7.65
C THR A 808 -12.91 -22.67 8.03
N VAL A 809 -12.77 -22.99 9.32
CA VAL A 809 -12.87 -24.36 9.87
C VAL A 809 -13.97 -24.46 10.90
N PHE A 810 -14.08 -23.49 11.83
CA PHE A 810 -14.95 -23.57 13.01
C PHE A 810 -16.20 -22.71 12.84
N ASP A 811 -17.36 -23.29 13.14
CA ASP A 811 -18.65 -22.59 13.05
C ASP A 811 -18.90 -21.66 14.25
N ARG A 812 -18.34 -21.99 15.43
CA ARG A 812 -18.63 -21.33 16.71
C ARG A 812 -17.40 -20.58 17.24
N ILE A 813 -17.29 -19.28 16.89
CA ILE A 813 -16.19 -18.42 17.36
C ILE A 813 -16.74 -17.26 18.14
N TYR A 814 -16.30 -17.15 19.39
CA TYR A 814 -16.66 -16.09 20.34
C TYR A 814 -15.46 -15.20 20.63
N THR A 815 -15.74 -13.97 21.00
CA THR A 815 -14.70 -12.98 21.33
C THR A 815 -14.92 -12.46 22.73
N VAL A 816 -13.86 -12.42 23.52
CA VAL A 816 -13.84 -11.90 24.90
C VAL A 816 -13.04 -10.60 24.93
N LYS A 817 -13.47 -9.60 25.70
CA LYS A 817 -12.71 -8.38 25.87
C LYS A 817 -11.60 -8.61 26.91
N GLY A 818 -10.41 -8.05 26.70
CA GLY A 818 -9.30 -8.17 27.65
C GLY A 818 -9.62 -7.62 29.05
N SER A 819 -10.50 -6.61 29.15
CA SER A 819 -10.99 -6.12 30.44
C SER A 819 -11.84 -7.17 31.16
N THR A 820 -12.63 -7.95 30.43
CA THR A 820 -13.45 -9.03 30.99
C THR A 820 -12.54 -10.18 31.47
N THR A 821 -11.55 -10.60 30.67
CA THR A 821 -10.55 -11.61 31.09
C THR A 821 -9.84 -11.17 32.36
N ALA A 822 -9.43 -9.91 32.45
CA ALA A 822 -8.79 -9.38 33.67
C ALA A 822 -9.71 -9.36 34.89
N ALA A 823 -10.99 -9.03 34.71
CA ALA A 823 -11.97 -9.04 35.80
C ALA A 823 -12.23 -10.46 36.34
N PHE A 824 -12.47 -11.44 35.46
CA PHE A 824 -12.70 -12.84 35.84
C PHE A 824 -11.46 -13.48 36.45
N ARG A 825 -10.24 -13.15 35.99
CA ARG A 825 -9.01 -13.64 36.61
C ARG A 825 -8.87 -13.21 38.07
N LYS A 826 -9.25 -11.99 38.39
CA LYS A 826 -9.28 -11.48 39.74
C LYS A 826 -10.40 -12.15 40.59
N MET A 827 -11.61 -12.21 40.01
CA MET A 827 -12.77 -12.79 40.66
C MET A 827 -12.57 -14.29 41.00
N TRP A 828 -11.86 -15.04 40.17
CA TRP A 828 -11.57 -16.46 40.41
C TRP A 828 -10.29 -16.70 41.24
N GLY A 829 -9.67 -15.64 41.79
CA GLY A 829 -8.46 -15.74 42.61
C GLY A 829 -7.20 -16.14 41.87
N LEU A 830 -7.21 -16.05 40.55
CA LEU A 830 -6.02 -16.33 39.70
C LEU A 830 -5.03 -15.17 39.66
N GLN A 831 -5.41 -14.04 40.26
CA GLN A 831 -4.56 -12.86 40.45
C GLN A 831 -5.11 -12.10 41.68
N GLU A 832 -4.23 -11.61 42.57
CA GLU A 832 -4.63 -10.74 43.68
C GLU A 832 -5.29 -9.46 43.15
N GLU A 833 -6.30 -8.96 43.89
CA GLU A 833 -7.18 -7.88 43.43
C GLU A 833 -6.43 -6.59 43.07
N TYR A 834 -5.42 -6.24 43.88
CA TYR A 834 -4.61 -5.03 43.70
C TYR A 834 -3.22 -5.29 43.11
N ALA A 835 -2.83 -6.55 42.89
CA ALA A 835 -1.55 -6.90 42.31
C ALA A 835 -1.50 -6.61 40.83
N ARG A 836 -0.36 -6.15 40.34
CA ARG A 836 -0.07 -6.08 38.89
C ARG A 836 0.13 -7.49 38.35
N LYS A 837 -0.30 -7.72 37.11
CA LYS A 837 -0.08 -8.98 36.37
C LYS A 837 1.42 -9.29 36.35
N GLU A 838 1.82 -10.45 36.89
CA GLU A 838 3.18 -10.92 36.83
C GLU A 838 3.56 -11.27 35.37
N ARG A 839 4.61 -10.66 34.86
CA ARG A 839 5.11 -10.85 33.49
C ARG A 839 6.52 -11.41 33.42
N THR A 840 7.07 -11.82 34.55
CA THR A 840 8.43 -12.39 34.64
C THR A 840 8.56 -13.74 33.93
N ASN A 841 7.45 -14.45 33.77
CA ASN A 841 7.37 -15.72 33.06
C ASN A 841 6.17 -15.71 32.08
N HIS A 842 6.10 -16.70 31.21
CA HIS A 842 5.04 -16.79 30.18
C HIS A 842 3.79 -17.56 30.63
N VAL A 843 3.72 -18.01 31.89
CA VAL A 843 2.60 -18.77 32.45
C VAL A 843 1.32 -17.93 32.45
N HIS A 844 1.43 -16.62 32.58
CA HIS A 844 0.28 -15.73 32.54
C HIS A 844 -0.52 -15.80 31.21
N HIS A 845 0.09 -16.16 30.05
CA HIS A 845 -0.64 -16.39 28.81
C HIS A 845 -1.48 -17.66 28.85
N CYS A 846 -1.02 -18.66 29.59
CA CYS A 846 -1.77 -19.90 29.85
C CYS A 846 -2.98 -19.65 30.75
N ILE A 847 -2.78 -18.88 31.81
CA ILE A 847 -3.85 -18.49 32.75
C ILE A 847 -4.92 -17.67 32.01
N ASP A 848 -4.51 -16.70 31.19
CA ASP A 848 -5.43 -15.94 30.37
C ASP A 848 -6.22 -16.84 29.42
N ALA A 849 -5.57 -17.80 28.75
CA ALA A 849 -6.22 -18.72 27.83
C ALA A 849 -7.24 -19.64 28.54
N ILE A 850 -6.93 -20.12 29.75
CA ILE A 850 -7.87 -20.88 30.60
C ILE A 850 -9.06 -19.99 30.97
N THR A 851 -8.81 -18.77 31.45
CA THR A 851 -9.87 -17.81 31.81
C THR A 851 -10.78 -17.56 30.62
N ILE A 852 -10.20 -17.29 29.43
CA ILE A 852 -10.94 -17.09 28.18
C ILE A 852 -11.79 -18.32 27.82
N ALA A 853 -11.23 -19.53 27.99
CA ALA A 853 -11.95 -20.77 27.71
C ALA A 853 -13.15 -21.00 28.60
N CYS A 854 -13.11 -20.52 29.83
CA CYS A 854 -14.17 -20.72 30.84
C CYS A 854 -15.24 -19.61 30.87
N ILE A 855 -15.05 -18.44 30.22
CA ILE A 855 -16.06 -17.37 30.19
C ILE A 855 -17.23 -17.74 29.28
N GLY A 856 -18.38 -18.11 29.84
CA GLY A 856 -19.60 -18.48 29.12
C GLY A 856 -20.56 -17.30 28.86
N ARG A 857 -21.59 -17.51 28.03
CA ARG A 857 -22.63 -16.50 27.77
C ARG A 857 -23.50 -16.13 28.99
N ARG A 858 -23.61 -17.03 29.95
CA ARG A 858 -24.42 -16.82 31.18
C ARG A 858 -23.72 -15.92 32.21
N GLU A 859 -22.43 -15.68 32.03
CA GLU A 859 -21.60 -14.87 32.93
C GLU A 859 -21.36 -13.43 32.42
N TYR A 860 -22.03 -13.04 31.35
CA TYR A 860 -21.94 -11.69 30.73
C TYR A 860 -23.05 -10.78 31.24
#